data_edf040912d31cc1ce79b1357303d8b7b
#
_entry.id   edf040912d31cc1ce79b1357303d8b7b
#
_cell.length_a   1.000
_cell.length_b   1.000
_cell.length_c   1.000
_cell.angle_alpha   90.00
_cell.angle_beta   90.00
_cell.angle_gamma   90.00
#
_symmetry.space_group_name_H-M   'P 1'
#
loop_
_entity.id
_entity.type
_entity.pdbx_description
1 polymer ?
#
loop_
_entity_poly.entity_id
_entity_poly.type
_entity_poly.pdbx_seq_one_letter_code
_entity_poly.pdbx_strand_id
1 'polypeptide(L)'
;MEDTHMKFGYFDDANKEYVITSPKTPLPWINYLGSQDFFSLISNTCGGYSFYKDAKLLRITRYRYNNIPVDSNGKYYYIHDGEEIWNPGSMPSKTPLDSYECHHGIGYSRFLSSKNGLKANLLAFVPVNSTCEINKLTLTNTTDTSKTFSLFSYVEFCLWNAVDDSTNFQRNLSIGEVELEGSTIYHKTEYRERRRHYSFFSVNSPVDGFDTSRDVFLGMNNGNAFPAAVKENKARNSVASGWYPIASHQINITLSAGESKDFIFILGYSENPQDQKFVAPNVIRKDGAHKILEQFQTTEQVDAAFAELNAYWDKLLSRYHVESNDEHVNRMANIWNQYQCMVTFNMSRSASYYESGTGRGMGFRDSCQDLLGFVHLIPERARERILDIAATQFEDGSAYHQYQPLTKKGNLDIGSGFNDDPLWLIAAVSAYLKETGDFSILNEMVDFDNQKEKAAPLYEHLRRSFEYTATHLGPHKLPLIGRADWNDCLNLNCFSTEPGESFQTTGPSEGPVAESVFIAGMFVKYGREFAEISRHMGDTTAADRAEKEVDAMYQAVLDAGWDGEWFVRAYDAESKKVGSKECKEGQIFIEPQGFCVMAGIGVKEGLAQKALDSVKERLDTKYGIMILQPAYTQYYLNLGEISSYPPGYKENAGIFCHNNPWVSIAETVIGRGNRAFEIYKKTCPSYIEDISEIHCTEPYVYSQMVAGADAVFHGQAKNSWLTGTAAWTFWNLSQAILGVQPSYDGLCINPCIPEGFGDFTLTRTFRDAVYHIEVKNPDNVQKGVKKVVVDGKEYEGCLIPFEEGKKEYHVTVCMG
;
A
#
# COMPACT_ATOMS: atom_id res chain seq x y z
N MET A 1 -20.15 -27.13 19.36
CA MET A 1 -18.73 -26.82 19.62
C MET A 1 -18.49 -25.53 18.87
N GLU A 2 -18.34 -24.42 19.58
CA GLU A 2 -17.82 -23.22 18.98
C GLU A 2 -16.43 -23.55 18.47
N ASP A 3 -16.22 -23.38 17.17
CA ASP A 3 -14.90 -23.45 16.55
C ASP A 3 -14.08 -22.28 17.11
N THR A 4 -13.38 -22.52 18.20
CA THR A 4 -12.43 -21.54 18.75
C THR A 4 -11.21 -21.49 17.82
N HIS A 5 -11.24 -20.60 16.84
CA HIS A 5 -10.11 -20.31 15.99
C HIS A 5 -8.97 -19.69 16.80
N MET A 6 -7.73 -19.99 16.43
CA MET A 6 -6.55 -19.49 17.13
C MET A 6 -6.33 -18.02 16.79
N LYS A 7 -6.25 -17.17 17.82
CA LYS A 7 -5.78 -15.78 17.71
C LYS A 7 -4.28 -15.70 18.02
N PHE A 8 -3.59 -14.79 17.35
CA PHE A 8 -2.16 -14.58 17.54
C PHE A 8 -1.84 -13.24 18.22
N GLY A 9 -2.86 -12.45 18.50
CA GLY A 9 -2.72 -11.13 19.09
C GLY A 9 -4.07 -10.44 19.34
N TYR A 10 -4.01 -9.14 19.54
CA TYR A 10 -5.18 -8.29 19.80
C TYR A 10 -4.92 -6.81 19.45
N PHE A 11 -5.98 -6.05 19.19
CA PHE A 11 -5.90 -4.61 19.02
C PHE A 11 -5.79 -3.89 20.36
N ASP A 12 -4.85 -2.97 20.46
CA ASP A 12 -4.76 -1.97 21.52
C ASP A 12 -5.06 -0.59 20.92
N ASP A 13 -6.34 -0.24 20.87
CA ASP A 13 -6.78 1.01 20.24
C ASP A 13 -6.28 2.26 20.97
N ALA A 14 -6.08 2.17 22.29
CA ALA A 14 -5.59 3.29 23.10
C ALA A 14 -4.17 3.71 22.72
N ASN A 15 -3.32 2.73 22.40
CA ASN A 15 -1.95 2.94 21.96
C ASN A 15 -1.80 2.91 20.43
N LYS A 16 -2.87 2.64 19.68
CA LYS A 16 -2.87 2.47 18.22
C LYS A 16 -1.89 1.38 17.78
N GLU A 17 -1.93 0.26 18.47
CA GLU A 17 -1.07 -0.90 18.24
C GLU A 17 -1.88 -2.15 17.92
N TYR A 18 -1.26 -3.07 17.19
CA TYR A 18 -1.64 -4.48 17.18
C TYR A 18 -0.57 -5.28 17.92
N VAL A 19 -0.97 -5.94 19.00
CA VAL A 19 -0.06 -6.70 19.88
C VAL A 19 -0.09 -8.15 19.49
N ILE A 20 1.05 -8.66 19.00
CA ILE A 20 1.24 -10.06 18.60
C ILE A 20 1.87 -10.80 19.77
N THR A 21 1.19 -11.83 20.26
CA THR A 21 1.58 -12.56 21.49
C THR A 21 2.35 -13.85 21.21
N SER A 22 2.55 -14.18 19.93
CA SER A 22 3.31 -15.37 19.54
C SER A 22 4.20 -15.07 18.33
N PRO A 23 5.48 -15.46 18.35
CA PRO A 23 6.33 -15.30 17.15
C PRO A 23 5.93 -16.27 16.02
N LYS A 24 5.06 -17.24 16.28
CA LYS A 24 4.65 -18.29 15.34
C LYS A 24 3.33 -17.91 14.64
N THR A 25 3.29 -16.76 13.99
CA THR A 25 2.18 -16.37 13.15
C THR A 25 2.14 -17.20 11.86
N PRO A 26 0.98 -17.33 11.18
CA PRO A 26 0.87 -18.15 9.95
C PRO A 26 1.81 -17.72 8.83
N LEU A 27 2.05 -16.43 8.72
CA LEU A 27 3.05 -15.77 7.86
C LEU A 27 3.79 -14.74 8.71
N PRO A 28 4.95 -14.25 8.29
CA PRO A 28 5.52 -13.06 8.94
C PRO A 28 4.54 -11.90 8.85
N TRP A 29 4.16 -11.32 9.98
CA TRP A 29 3.28 -10.15 10.04
C TRP A 29 4.12 -8.89 10.17
N ILE A 30 4.01 -8.02 9.20
CA ILE A 30 4.94 -6.90 9.01
C ILE A 30 4.34 -5.55 9.38
N ASN A 31 5.25 -4.59 9.54
CA ASN A 31 4.97 -3.18 9.61
C ASN A 31 5.93 -2.40 8.70
N TYR A 32 5.48 -1.26 8.19
CA TYR A 32 6.29 -0.32 7.45
C TYR A 32 6.71 0.83 8.35
N LEU A 33 7.99 1.17 8.34
CA LEU A 33 8.57 2.29 9.06
C LEU A 33 9.00 3.37 8.07
N GLY A 34 8.81 4.63 8.46
CA GLY A 34 9.14 5.77 7.59
C GLY A 34 7.94 6.33 6.84
N SER A 35 8.03 7.60 6.47
CA SER A 35 6.93 8.33 5.86
C SER A 35 7.32 9.18 4.66
N GLN A 36 8.61 9.36 4.38
CA GLN A 36 9.10 10.25 3.32
C GLN A 36 10.09 9.57 2.39
N ASP A 37 11.37 9.50 2.75
CA ASP A 37 12.45 9.03 1.87
C ASP A 37 13.13 7.75 2.36
N PHE A 38 13.35 7.63 3.66
CA PHE A 38 13.94 6.44 4.26
C PHE A 38 12.84 5.52 4.76
N PHE A 39 12.88 4.28 4.34
CA PHE A 39 11.87 3.29 4.69
C PHE A 39 12.50 1.99 5.17
N SER A 40 11.77 1.31 6.04
CA SER A 40 12.10 -0.02 6.49
C SER A 40 10.84 -0.87 6.60
N LEU A 41 10.97 -2.15 6.30
CA LEU A 41 9.97 -3.16 6.60
C LEU A 41 10.50 -4.00 7.74
N ILE A 42 9.64 -4.31 8.70
CA ILE A 42 9.99 -5.16 9.84
C ILE A 42 8.86 -6.14 10.14
N SER A 43 9.18 -7.41 10.28
CA SER A 43 8.22 -8.44 10.68
C SER A 43 8.13 -8.56 12.19
N ASN A 44 7.14 -9.31 12.65
CA ASN A 44 6.99 -9.66 14.07
C ASN A 44 8.18 -10.46 14.63
N THR A 45 9.12 -10.91 13.79
CA THR A 45 10.34 -11.61 14.20
C THR A 45 11.62 -10.91 13.75
N CYS A 46 11.55 -9.59 13.48
CA CYS A 46 12.67 -8.74 13.04
C CYS A 46 13.21 -9.04 11.63
N GLY A 47 12.46 -9.77 10.81
CA GLY A 47 12.74 -9.89 9.37
C GLY A 47 12.47 -8.59 8.63
N GLY A 48 13.00 -8.44 7.42
CA GLY A 48 12.74 -7.27 6.59
C GLY A 48 13.99 -6.60 6.04
N TYR A 49 13.81 -5.41 5.49
CA TYR A 49 14.88 -4.66 4.85
C TYR A 49 14.65 -3.15 4.90
N SER A 50 15.71 -2.40 4.65
CA SER A 50 15.68 -0.94 4.62
C SER A 50 16.18 -0.42 3.28
N PHE A 51 15.65 0.71 2.83
CA PHE A 51 16.03 1.35 1.58
C PHE A 51 15.80 2.87 1.64
N TYR A 52 16.42 3.59 0.70
CA TYR A 52 16.22 5.02 0.51
C TYR A 52 15.54 5.26 -0.83
N LYS A 53 14.36 5.89 -0.82
CA LYS A 53 13.50 6.23 -1.98
C LYS A 53 13.07 5.07 -2.87
N ASP A 54 13.99 4.17 -3.24
CA ASP A 54 13.75 3.09 -4.20
C ASP A 54 14.30 1.76 -3.67
N ALA A 55 13.41 0.82 -3.44
CA ALA A 55 13.74 -0.51 -2.96
C ALA A 55 14.54 -1.37 -3.96
N LYS A 56 14.53 -1.00 -5.25
CA LYS A 56 15.28 -1.71 -6.30
C LYS A 56 16.72 -1.23 -6.40
N LEU A 57 16.94 0.10 -6.43
CA LEU A 57 18.22 0.71 -6.77
C LEU A 57 18.98 1.31 -5.59
N LEU A 58 18.29 1.60 -4.47
CA LEU A 58 18.89 2.14 -3.25
C LEU A 58 18.56 1.26 -2.03
N ARG A 59 18.63 -0.06 -2.21
CA ARG A 59 18.47 -1.05 -1.16
C ARG A 59 19.69 -1.01 -0.22
N ILE A 60 19.46 -0.84 1.07
CA ILE A 60 20.51 -0.72 2.09
C ILE A 60 20.84 -2.09 2.68
N THR A 61 19.83 -2.80 3.15
CA THR A 61 19.98 -4.11 3.73
C THR A 61 19.45 -5.20 2.82
N ARG A 62 20.02 -6.36 2.94
CA ARG A 62 19.74 -7.50 2.10
C ARG A 62 18.45 -8.18 2.47
N TYR A 63 17.64 -8.55 1.48
CA TYR A 63 16.43 -9.34 1.63
C TYR A 63 16.15 -10.16 0.37
N ARG A 64 15.68 -11.40 0.53
CA ARG A 64 15.27 -12.29 -0.55
C ARG A 64 13.84 -12.76 -0.35
N TYR A 65 13.03 -12.58 -1.36
CA TYR A 65 11.59 -12.84 -1.32
C TYR A 65 11.20 -14.32 -1.17
N ASN A 66 12.10 -15.26 -1.46
CA ASN A 66 11.79 -16.69 -1.47
C ASN A 66 11.90 -17.37 -0.09
N ASN A 67 12.02 -16.62 0.98
CA ASN A 67 12.19 -17.20 2.31
C ASN A 67 10.87 -17.51 3.01
N ILE A 68 9.76 -16.93 2.60
CA ILE A 68 8.45 -17.11 3.23
C ILE A 68 7.97 -18.57 3.06
N PRO A 69 7.42 -19.22 4.11
CA PRO A 69 7.10 -18.66 5.44
C PRO A 69 8.25 -18.51 6.41
N VAL A 70 9.47 -18.85 6.06
CA VAL A 70 10.64 -18.68 6.90
C VAL A 70 11.14 -17.23 6.84
N ASP A 71 11.14 -16.56 7.97
CA ASP A 71 11.55 -15.17 8.11
C ASP A 71 13.02 -15.11 8.55
N SER A 72 13.94 -15.15 7.61
CA SER A 72 15.38 -15.38 7.88
C SER A 72 16.31 -14.25 7.42
N ASN A 73 15.79 -13.16 6.86
CA ASN A 73 16.58 -11.98 6.52
C ASN A 73 16.05 -10.78 7.28
N GLY A 74 16.92 -10.16 8.09
CA GLY A 74 16.52 -9.03 8.90
C GLY A 74 17.68 -8.37 9.62
N LYS A 75 17.34 -7.55 10.60
CA LYS A 75 18.27 -6.88 11.51
C LYS A 75 18.17 -7.57 12.86
N TYR A 76 19.25 -8.20 13.30
CA TYR A 76 19.22 -9.10 14.43
C TYR A 76 20.12 -8.64 15.58
N TYR A 77 19.68 -8.92 16.77
CA TYR A 77 20.42 -8.76 18.02
C TYR A 77 20.47 -10.12 18.72
N TYR A 78 21.68 -10.63 18.93
CA TYR A 78 21.91 -11.90 19.63
C TYR A 78 22.34 -11.60 21.06
N ILE A 79 21.72 -12.24 22.00
CA ILE A 79 22.13 -12.22 23.41
C ILE A 79 22.72 -13.59 23.75
N HIS A 80 23.98 -13.61 24.15
CA HIS A 80 24.67 -14.79 24.63
C HIS A 80 24.85 -14.64 26.15
N ASP A 81 24.00 -15.33 26.93
CA ASP A 81 23.93 -15.17 28.39
C ASP A 81 24.82 -16.14 29.15
N GLY A 82 25.72 -16.86 28.46
CA GLY A 82 26.61 -17.87 29.00
C GLY A 82 26.08 -19.31 28.89
N GLU A 83 24.76 -19.46 28.81
CA GLU A 83 24.09 -20.77 28.69
C GLU A 83 23.46 -20.92 27.29
N GLU A 84 22.72 -19.92 26.84
CA GLU A 84 21.97 -19.95 25.60
C GLU A 84 22.25 -18.72 24.73
N ILE A 85 21.87 -18.83 23.46
CA ILE A 85 21.83 -17.74 22.51
C ILE A 85 20.39 -17.51 22.12
N TRP A 86 19.92 -16.29 22.25
CA TRP A 86 18.54 -15.92 21.92
C TRP A 86 18.45 -14.52 21.31
N ASN A 87 17.30 -14.21 20.71
CA ASN A 87 17.06 -12.95 20.02
C ASN A 87 15.77 -12.30 20.55
N PRO A 88 15.73 -10.98 20.77
CA PRO A 88 14.51 -10.30 21.22
C PRO A 88 13.29 -10.53 20.31
N GLY A 89 13.49 -10.64 19.00
CA GLY A 89 12.43 -10.96 18.02
C GLY A 89 12.23 -12.47 17.80
N SER A 90 12.81 -13.36 18.59
CA SER A 90 12.79 -14.82 18.42
C SER A 90 13.65 -15.34 17.26
N MET A 91 13.57 -14.73 16.09
CA MET A 91 14.44 -15.11 14.96
C MET A 91 15.81 -14.42 15.07
N PRO A 92 16.87 -14.98 14.48
CA PRO A 92 16.91 -16.22 13.70
C PRO A 92 17.20 -17.47 14.52
N SER A 93 17.57 -17.37 15.81
CA SER A 93 17.93 -18.54 16.64
C SER A 93 16.76 -19.48 16.92
N LYS A 94 15.53 -18.94 16.97
CA LYS A 94 14.32 -19.67 17.37
C LYS A 94 14.38 -20.26 18.77
N THR A 95 15.31 -19.80 19.60
CA THR A 95 15.40 -20.22 21.00
C THR A 95 14.11 -19.82 21.72
N PRO A 96 13.44 -20.74 22.42
CA PRO A 96 12.21 -20.42 23.12
C PRO A 96 12.43 -19.31 24.15
N LEU A 97 11.57 -18.30 24.09
CA LEU A 97 11.58 -17.17 25.02
C LEU A 97 10.67 -17.45 26.22
N ASP A 98 10.95 -16.86 27.36
CA ASP A 98 10.10 -16.97 28.56
C ASP A 98 8.85 -16.09 28.42
N SER A 99 8.99 -14.95 27.73
CA SER A 99 7.88 -14.10 27.29
C SER A 99 8.19 -13.47 25.95
N TYR A 100 7.15 -13.18 25.19
CA TYR A 100 7.27 -12.50 23.88
C TYR A 100 6.00 -11.73 23.55
N GLU A 101 6.18 -10.48 23.17
CA GLU A 101 5.19 -9.66 22.52
C GLU A 101 5.86 -8.81 21.43
N CYS A 102 5.17 -8.66 20.31
CA CYS A 102 5.52 -7.69 19.27
C CYS A 102 4.37 -6.69 19.12
N HIS A 103 4.65 -5.42 19.33
CA HIS A 103 3.71 -4.33 19.17
C HIS A 103 3.98 -3.63 17.84
N HIS A 104 3.15 -3.84 16.83
CA HIS A 104 3.17 -3.05 15.63
C HIS A 104 2.29 -1.81 15.81
N GLY A 105 2.94 -0.66 15.91
CA GLY A 105 2.29 0.64 16.05
C GLY A 105 2.39 1.47 14.77
N ILE A 106 1.89 2.68 14.84
CA ILE A 106 1.86 3.57 13.68
C ILE A 106 3.23 4.21 13.45
N GLY A 107 3.96 3.65 12.48
CA GLY A 107 5.32 4.08 12.14
C GLY A 107 6.44 3.51 13.01
N TYR A 108 6.13 2.58 13.90
CA TYR A 108 7.14 1.91 14.74
C TYR A 108 6.76 0.45 15.02
N SER A 109 7.75 -0.31 15.50
CA SER A 109 7.53 -1.65 16.05
C SER A 109 8.34 -1.81 17.33
N ARG A 110 7.76 -2.53 18.31
CA ARG A 110 8.39 -2.77 19.60
C ARG A 110 8.33 -4.26 19.93
N PHE A 111 9.44 -4.82 20.40
CA PHE A 111 9.53 -6.20 20.82
C PHE A 111 9.82 -6.23 22.33
N LEU A 112 8.92 -6.84 23.06
CA LEU A 112 9.08 -7.09 24.49
C LEU A 112 9.29 -8.59 24.70
N SER A 113 10.45 -8.96 25.20
CA SER A 113 10.76 -10.37 25.40
C SER A 113 11.63 -10.58 26.63
N SER A 114 11.64 -11.81 27.14
CA SER A 114 12.51 -12.18 28.26
C SER A 114 13.04 -13.59 28.09
N LYS A 115 14.22 -13.80 28.64
CA LYS A 115 14.86 -15.11 28.75
C LYS A 115 15.85 -15.13 29.92
N ASN A 116 15.82 -16.20 30.73
CA ASN A 116 16.80 -16.42 31.79
C ASN A 116 17.01 -15.22 32.74
N GLY A 117 15.93 -14.48 33.06
CA GLY A 117 16.00 -13.31 33.94
C GLY A 117 16.58 -12.02 33.28
N LEU A 118 16.78 -12.00 31.97
CA LEU A 118 17.01 -10.78 31.20
C LEU A 118 15.74 -10.41 30.43
N LYS A 119 15.35 -9.14 30.50
CA LYS A 119 14.25 -8.56 29.73
C LYS A 119 14.83 -7.67 28.64
N ALA A 120 14.35 -7.83 27.42
CA ALA A 120 14.68 -6.97 26.28
C ALA A 120 13.44 -6.17 25.84
N ASN A 121 13.66 -4.87 25.59
CA ASN A 121 12.71 -3.98 24.93
C ASN A 121 13.41 -3.35 23.73
N LEU A 122 13.07 -3.83 22.54
CA LEU A 122 13.61 -3.31 21.27
C LEU A 122 12.57 -2.45 20.59
N LEU A 123 12.83 -1.16 20.47
CA LEU A 123 12.00 -0.19 19.75
C LEU A 123 12.67 0.14 18.41
N ALA A 124 12.00 -0.11 17.31
CA ALA A 124 12.45 0.20 15.95
C ALA A 124 11.55 1.26 15.31
N PHE A 125 12.11 2.34 14.80
CA PHE A 125 11.39 3.38 14.09
C PHE A 125 12.31 4.21 13.18
N VAL A 126 11.72 4.95 12.26
CA VAL A 126 12.39 5.95 11.43
C VAL A 126 11.97 7.34 11.90
N PRO A 127 12.89 8.18 12.40
CA PRO A 127 12.54 9.53 12.85
C PRO A 127 11.99 10.39 11.70
N VAL A 128 11.11 11.30 12.02
CA VAL A 128 10.57 12.28 11.06
C VAL A 128 11.72 13.11 10.47
N ASN A 129 11.70 13.29 9.14
CA ASN A 129 12.73 14.07 8.40
C ASN A 129 14.17 13.56 8.54
N SER A 130 14.35 12.26 8.81
CA SER A 130 15.66 11.65 8.92
C SER A 130 15.88 10.56 7.85
N THR A 131 17.15 10.28 7.54
CA THR A 131 17.57 9.22 6.63
C THR A 131 18.20 8.05 7.39
N CYS A 132 17.64 7.70 8.52
CA CYS A 132 18.07 6.56 9.31
C CYS A 132 16.91 5.84 10.00
N GLU A 133 17.16 4.60 10.35
CA GLU A 133 16.35 3.81 11.27
C GLU A 133 17.06 3.73 12.62
N ILE A 134 16.32 3.92 13.69
CA ILE A 134 16.79 3.76 15.06
C ILE A 134 16.23 2.47 15.64
N ASN A 135 17.12 1.69 16.23
CA ASN A 135 16.78 0.52 17.02
C ASN A 135 17.31 0.76 18.45
N LYS A 136 16.43 1.18 19.36
CA LYS A 136 16.75 1.35 20.77
C LYS A 136 16.48 0.04 21.51
N LEU A 137 17.53 -0.62 21.97
CA LEU A 137 17.47 -1.86 22.74
C LEU A 137 17.74 -1.58 24.21
N THR A 138 16.75 -1.72 25.06
CA THR A 138 16.86 -1.65 26.51
C THR A 138 16.97 -3.07 27.07
N LEU A 139 18.04 -3.37 27.77
CA LEU A 139 18.25 -4.64 28.48
C LEU A 139 18.16 -4.44 29.97
N THR A 140 17.35 -5.23 30.66
CA THR A 140 17.11 -5.17 32.09
C THR A 140 17.41 -6.50 32.75
N ASN A 141 18.25 -6.49 33.77
CA ASN A 141 18.42 -7.64 34.63
C ASN A 141 17.29 -7.69 35.67
N THR A 142 16.42 -8.68 35.55
CA THR A 142 15.25 -8.82 36.46
C THR A 142 15.54 -9.75 37.67
N THR A 143 16.77 -10.22 37.81
CA THR A 143 17.17 -11.07 38.92
C THR A 143 17.72 -10.26 40.11
N ASP A 144 17.92 -10.90 41.23
CA ASP A 144 18.47 -10.31 42.45
C ASP A 144 20.01 -10.38 42.52
N THR A 145 20.65 -10.89 41.46
CA THR A 145 22.10 -11.00 41.32
C THR A 145 22.60 -10.31 40.07
N SER A 146 23.89 -9.98 40.07
CA SER A 146 24.52 -9.43 38.86
C SER A 146 24.57 -10.45 37.71
N LYS A 147 24.31 -10.02 36.50
CA LYS A 147 24.39 -10.83 35.27
C LYS A 147 25.41 -10.28 34.29
N THR A 148 26.23 -11.18 33.74
CA THR A 148 27.17 -10.91 32.67
C THR A 148 26.77 -11.65 31.42
N PHE A 149 26.72 -10.97 30.28
CA PHE A 149 26.32 -11.51 29.00
C PHE A 149 26.95 -10.70 27.85
N SER A 150 26.86 -11.20 26.63
CA SER A 150 27.32 -10.50 25.44
C SER A 150 26.16 -10.21 24.49
N LEU A 151 26.18 -9.01 23.92
CA LEU A 151 25.28 -8.55 22.88
C LEU A 151 26.02 -8.51 21.54
N PHE A 152 25.45 -9.15 20.51
CA PHE A 152 25.92 -9.03 19.14
C PHE A 152 24.83 -8.40 18.27
N SER A 153 25.17 -7.37 17.52
CA SER A 153 24.30 -6.84 16.47
C SER A 153 24.60 -7.51 15.13
N TYR A 154 23.65 -7.46 14.20
CA TYR A 154 23.85 -7.98 12.84
C TYR A 154 22.96 -7.29 11.82
N VAL A 155 23.58 -6.73 10.79
CA VAL A 155 22.92 -6.31 9.55
C VAL A 155 23.76 -6.77 8.35
N GLU A 156 23.11 -7.22 7.28
CA GLU A 156 23.80 -7.60 6.03
C GLU A 156 23.53 -6.53 4.98
N PHE A 157 24.58 -5.94 4.42
CA PHE A 157 24.43 -4.91 3.40
C PHE A 157 24.08 -5.49 2.03
N CYS A 158 23.14 -4.85 1.35
CA CYS A 158 22.92 -5.00 -0.07
C CYS A 158 23.86 -4.03 -0.82
N LEU A 159 24.39 -4.44 -1.95
CA LEU A 159 25.20 -3.57 -2.81
C LEU A 159 24.29 -2.72 -3.73
N TRP A 160 23.26 -2.13 -3.15
CA TRP A 160 22.28 -1.20 -3.71
C TRP A 160 21.27 -1.80 -4.68
N ASN A 161 21.69 -2.60 -5.66
CA ASN A 161 20.79 -3.18 -6.65
C ASN A 161 20.20 -4.51 -6.14
N ALA A 162 18.93 -4.48 -5.75
CA ALA A 162 18.26 -5.63 -5.20
C ALA A 162 18.01 -6.77 -6.21
N VAL A 163 17.88 -6.45 -7.50
CA VAL A 163 17.74 -7.49 -8.56
C VAL A 163 19.04 -8.26 -8.73
N ASP A 164 20.18 -7.56 -8.80
CA ASP A 164 21.49 -8.20 -8.86
C ASP A 164 21.75 -9.07 -7.63
N ASP A 165 21.34 -8.60 -6.44
CA ASP A 165 21.44 -9.40 -5.21
C ASP A 165 20.55 -10.65 -5.26
N SER A 166 19.33 -10.55 -5.74
CA SER A 166 18.41 -11.70 -5.83
C SER A 166 18.89 -12.78 -6.79
N THR A 167 19.60 -12.40 -7.84
CA THR A 167 20.18 -13.31 -8.82
C THR A 167 21.60 -13.79 -8.47
N ASN A 168 22.08 -13.47 -7.28
CA ASN A 168 23.47 -13.71 -6.85
C ASN A 168 24.55 -12.93 -7.62
N PHE A 169 24.19 -12.04 -8.53
CA PHE A 169 25.15 -11.29 -9.32
C PHE A 169 26.07 -10.45 -8.42
N GLN A 170 25.51 -9.69 -7.50
CA GLN A 170 26.28 -8.90 -6.54
C GLN A 170 27.25 -9.74 -5.70
N ARG A 171 26.83 -10.94 -5.33
CA ARG A 171 27.65 -11.82 -4.49
C ARG A 171 28.89 -12.36 -5.18
N ASN A 172 28.85 -12.45 -6.49
CA ASN A 172 29.94 -13.03 -7.27
C ASN A 172 30.78 -11.98 -8.00
N LEU A 173 30.18 -10.90 -8.45
CA LEU A 173 30.79 -9.92 -9.33
C LEU A 173 30.85 -8.52 -8.74
N SER A 174 29.91 -8.12 -7.91
CA SER A 174 29.94 -6.81 -7.23
C SER A 174 30.73 -6.91 -5.92
N ILE A 175 31.50 -5.87 -5.65
CA ILE A 175 32.43 -5.84 -4.52
C ILE A 175 32.11 -4.62 -3.66
N GLY A 176 31.89 -4.86 -2.38
CA GLY A 176 31.69 -3.84 -1.38
C GLY A 176 32.90 -3.69 -0.47
N GLU A 177 33.01 -2.55 0.14
CA GLU A 177 34.05 -2.22 1.12
C GLU A 177 33.46 -1.62 2.36
N VAL A 178 34.12 -1.80 3.48
CA VAL A 178 33.76 -1.16 4.75
C VAL A 178 34.87 -0.25 5.22
N GLU A 179 34.46 0.81 5.93
CA GLU A 179 35.36 1.63 6.72
C GLU A 179 34.89 1.60 8.17
N LEU A 180 35.81 1.73 9.11
CA LEU A 180 35.56 1.71 10.54
C LEU A 180 35.98 3.04 11.18
N GLU A 181 35.13 3.57 12.04
CA GLU A 181 35.42 4.75 12.84
C GLU A 181 34.70 4.63 14.19
N GLY A 182 35.45 4.33 15.24
CA GLY A 182 34.88 4.03 16.56
C GLY A 182 33.92 2.83 16.49
N SER A 183 32.69 3.01 16.90
CA SER A 183 31.61 2.01 16.83
C SER A 183 30.80 2.11 15.53
N THR A 184 31.21 2.90 14.56
CA THR A 184 30.51 3.05 13.28
C THR A 184 31.16 2.26 12.16
N ILE A 185 30.34 1.47 11.47
CA ILE A 185 30.73 0.67 10.31
C ILE A 185 30.07 1.29 9.10
N TYR A 186 30.89 1.78 8.14
CA TYR A 186 30.43 2.40 6.90
C TYR A 186 30.52 1.40 5.76
N HIS A 187 29.49 1.34 4.93
CA HIS A 187 29.48 0.53 3.72
C HIS A 187 29.48 1.42 2.47
N LYS A 188 30.39 1.14 1.57
CA LYS A 188 30.51 1.81 0.28
C LYS A 188 30.79 0.81 -0.83
N THR A 189 30.51 1.18 -2.06
CA THR A 189 30.89 0.43 -3.24
C THR A 189 31.11 1.35 -4.44
N GLU A 190 32.14 1.08 -5.21
CA GLU A 190 32.44 1.78 -6.46
C GLU A 190 32.03 0.96 -7.70
N TYR A 191 31.91 -0.33 -7.56
CA TYR A 191 31.56 -1.20 -8.66
C TYR A 191 30.13 -0.95 -9.13
N ARG A 192 29.95 -0.55 -10.39
CA ARG A 192 28.68 -0.16 -11.01
C ARG A 192 27.98 1.06 -10.39
N GLU A 193 28.24 1.32 -9.14
CA GLU A 193 27.56 2.36 -8.35
C GLU A 193 28.41 3.63 -8.23
N ARG A 194 29.00 4.13 -9.23
CA ARG A 194 29.85 5.35 -9.24
C ARG A 194 29.18 6.59 -8.69
N ARG A 195 28.32 6.38 -7.69
CA ARG A 195 27.53 7.39 -7.00
C ARG A 195 28.21 7.80 -5.72
N ARG A 196 27.68 8.82 -5.12
CA ARG A 196 28.21 9.51 -3.94
C ARG A 196 27.58 9.06 -2.61
N HIS A 197 26.68 8.09 -2.67
CA HIS A 197 25.96 7.61 -1.48
C HIS A 197 26.74 6.50 -0.75
N TYR A 198 26.42 6.37 0.52
CA TYR A 198 26.92 5.32 1.40
C TYR A 198 25.90 5.06 2.51
N SER A 199 26.03 3.91 3.15
CA SER A 199 25.27 3.56 4.35
C SER A 199 26.21 3.35 5.53
N PHE A 200 25.65 3.38 6.74
CA PHE A 200 26.41 3.16 7.96
C PHE A 200 25.54 2.47 9.00
N PHE A 201 26.19 1.72 9.90
CA PHE A 201 25.57 1.13 11.07
C PHE A 201 26.41 1.41 12.29
N SER A 202 25.82 1.98 13.32
CA SER A 202 26.52 2.48 14.50
C SER A 202 25.79 2.11 15.79
N VAL A 203 26.53 2.08 16.90
CA VAL A 203 25.96 2.00 18.24
C VAL A 203 26.57 3.08 19.12
N ASN A 204 25.77 3.61 20.05
CA ASN A 204 26.21 4.66 21.00
C ASN A 204 27.05 4.18 22.20
N SER A 205 27.63 3.01 22.10
CA SER A 205 28.43 2.37 23.14
C SER A 205 29.81 1.99 22.61
N PRO A 206 30.85 2.02 23.42
CA PRO A 206 32.10 1.33 23.08
C PRO A 206 31.82 -0.15 22.79
N VAL A 207 32.56 -0.70 21.83
CA VAL A 207 32.43 -2.10 21.41
C VAL A 207 33.70 -2.88 21.79
N ASP A 208 33.52 -4.12 22.23
CA ASP A 208 34.63 -5.02 22.59
C ASP A 208 35.19 -5.74 21.37
N GLY A 209 34.41 -5.80 20.30
CA GLY A 209 34.79 -6.40 19.03
C GLY A 209 33.77 -6.12 17.95
N PHE A 210 34.14 -6.46 16.71
CA PHE A 210 33.29 -6.30 15.55
C PHE A 210 33.58 -7.37 14.50
N ASP A 211 32.65 -7.57 13.57
CA ASP A 211 32.87 -8.30 12.32
C ASP A 211 32.17 -7.62 11.17
N THR A 212 32.86 -7.51 10.04
CA THR A 212 32.28 -6.95 8.81
C THR A 212 32.35 -7.92 7.63
N SER A 213 32.98 -9.09 7.79
CA SER A 213 32.94 -10.19 6.83
C SER A 213 31.88 -11.22 7.24
N ARG A 214 30.90 -11.44 6.37
CA ARG A 214 29.81 -12.39 6.62
C ARG A 214 30.33 -13.81 6.86
N ASP A 215 31.26 -14.25 6.02
CA ASP A 215 31.77 -15.63 6.09
C ASP A 215 32.57 -15.88 7.37
N VAL A 216 33.28 -14.87 7.85
CA VAL A 216 34.00 -14.93 9.13
C VAL A 216 33.04 -14.94 10.31
N PHE A 217 32.03 -14.10 10.28
CA PHE A 217 31.02 -14.01 11.36
C PHE A 217 30.19 -15.29 11.48
N LEU A 218 29.66 -15.77 10.34
CA LEU A 218 28.84 -16.98 10.35
C LEU A 218 29.66 -18.24 10.61
N GLY A 219 30.84 -18.33 10.05
CA GLY A 219 31.64 -19.54 10.05
C GLY A 219 31.30 -20.50 8.91
N MET A 220 32.25 -21.38 8.60
CA MET A 220 32.14 -22.34 7.50
C MET A 220 30.92 -23.25 7.69
N ASN A 221 30.11 -23.38 6.64
CA ASN A 221 28.93 -24.25 6.61
C ASN A 221 27.90 -23.98 7.71
N ASN A 222 27.77 -22.73 8.12
CA ASN A 222 26.87 -22.31 9.18
C ASN A 222 25.94 -21.17 8.69
N GLY A 223 24.90 -20.84 9.43
CA GLY A 223 23.88 -19.85 9.10
C GLY A 223 23.60 -18.86 10.21
N ASN A 224 22.64 -17.96 9.96
CA ASN A 224 22.28 -16.88 10.87
C ASN A 224 21.73 -17.34 12.22
N ALA A 225 21.21 -18.57 12.34
CA ALA A 225 20.60 -19.04 13.58
C ALA A 225 21.60 -19.03 14.74
N PHE A 226 22.80 -19.54 14.49
CA PHE A 226 23.87 -19.63 15.48
C PHE A 226 25.24 -19.32 14.83
N PRO A 227 25.54 -18.04 14.54
CA PRO A 227 26.83 -17.66 13.96
C PRO A 227 28.01 -18.10 14.81
N ALA A 228 29.13 -18.48 14.17
CA ALA A 228 30.32 -18.94 14.87
C ALA A 228 30.85 -17.89 15.86
N ALA A 229 30.85 -16.60 15.46
CA ALA A 229 31.30 -15.52 16.35
C ALA A 229 30.43 -15.43 17.62
N VAL A 230 29.12 -15.62 17.47
CA VAL A 230 28.18 -15.62 18.62
C VAL A 230 28.31 -16.88 19.46
N LYS A 231 28.40 -18.06 18.84
CA LYS A 231 28.57 -19.34 19.55
C LYS A 231 29.85 -19.39 20.38
N GLU A 232 30.91 -18.85 19.83
CA GLU A 232 32.20 -18.81 20.51
C GLU A 232 32.33 -17.58 21.44
N ASN A 233 31.29 -16.76 21.48
CA ASN A 233 31.24 -15.50 22.22
C ASN A 233 32.47 -14.62 21.94
N LYS A 234 32.88 -14.52 20.67
CA LYS A 234 34.08 -13.81 20.26
C LYS A 234 34.01 -13.30 18.83
N ALA A 235 33.95 -11.97 18.67
CA ALA A 235 34.19 -11.33 17.39
C ALA A 235 35.63 -11.53 16.89
N ARG A 236 35.81 -11.56 15.59
CA ARG A 236 37.11 -11.81 14.95
C ARG A 236 37.79 -10.52 14.50
N ASN A 237 37.12 -9.37 14.62
CA ASN A 237 37.53 -8.07 14.11
C ASN A 237 37.85 -8.11 12.60
N SER A 238 37.04 -8.87 11.86
CA SER A 238 37.20 -9.00 10.42
C SER A 238 36.80 -7.70 9.69
N VAL A 239 37.58 -7.33 8.65
CA VAL A 239 37.32 -6.18 7.80
C VAL A 239 37.07 -6.68 6.38
N ALA A 240 35.86 -6.45 5.87
CA ALA A 240 35.49 -6.83 4.51
C ALA A 240 36.09 -5.86 3.49
N SER A 241 36.83 -6.42 2.55
CA SER A 241 37.28 -5.74 1.35
C SER A 241 37.04 -6.69 0.19
N GLY A 242 35.82 -6.65 -0.36
CA GLY A 242 35.38 -7.59 -1.38
C GLY A 242 33.96 -8.09 -1.10
N TRP A 243 33.79 -9.40 -0.95
CA TRP A 243 32.46 -10.04 -0.88
C TRP A 243 31.82 -9.99 0.52
N TYR A 244 30.51 -9.95 0.53
CA TYR A 244 29.60 -10.16 1.68
C TYR A 244 29.81 -9.22 2.86
N PRO A 245 29.77 -7.90 2.67
CA PRO A 245 29.91 -6.96 3.77
C PRO A 245 28.69 -7.03 4.71
N ILE A 246 28.98 -7.08 6.01
CA ILE A 246 28.02 -7.00 7.10
C ILE A 246 28.46 -5.92 8.09
N ALA A 247 27.58 -5.61 9.05
CA ALA A 247 27.99 -4.91 10.26
C ALA A 247 27.52 -5.69 11.48
N SER A 248 28.47 -6.06 12.32
CA SER A 248 28.26 -6.70 13.62
C SER A 248 29.15 -6.07 14.67
N HIS A 249 28.58 -5.79 15.83
CA HIS A 249 29.26 -5.32 17.01
C HIS A 249 29.18 -6.39 18.10
N GLN A 250 30.22 -6.54 18.92
CA GLN A 250 30.16 -7.28 20.18
C GLN A 250 30.32 -6.31 21.34
N ILE A 251 29.43 -6.41 22.33
CA ILE A 251 29.44 -5.62 23.54
C ILE A 251 29.27 -6.58 24.73
N ASN A 252 30.27 -6.62 25.61
CA ASN A 252 30.20 -7.38 26.84
C ASN A 252 29.57 -6.52 27.95
N ILE A 253 28.57 -7.04 28.61
CA ILE A 253 27.69 -6.29 29.48
C ILE A 253 27.61 -6.98 30.84
N THR A 254 27.74 -6.21 31.89
CA THR A 254 27.40 -6.64 33.25
C THR A 254 26.36 -5.69 33.80
N LEU A 255 25.22 -6.21 34.22
CA LEU A 255 24.16 -5.46 34.88
C LEU A 255 23.99 -5.96 36.31
N SER A 256 23.96 -5.02 37.25
CA SER A 256 23.60 -5.29 38.64
C SER A 256 22.14 -5.76 38.76
N ALA A 257 21.74 -6.26 39.91
CA ALA A 257 20.34 -6.62 40.18
C ALA A 257 19.38 -5.45 39.91
N GLY A 258 18.38 -5.66 39.06
CA GLY A 258 17.40 -4.64 38.68
C GLY A 258 17.89 -3.54 37.76
N GLU A 259 19.17 -3.56 37.35
CA GLU A 259 19.74 -2.53 36.45
C GLU A 259 19.25 -2.67 35.03
N SER A 260 19.02 -1.50 34.38
CA SER A 260 18.68 -1.38 32.97
C SER A 260 19.73 -0.56 32.22
N LYS A 261 19.98 -0.91 30.95
CA LYS A 261 20.88 -0.15 30.07
C LYS A 261 20.33 -0.08 28.67
N ASP A 262 20.43 1.11 28.07
CA ASP A 262 20.02 1.39 26.71
C ASP A 262 21.20 1.28 25.74
N PHE A 263 20.93 0.70 24.57
CA PHE A 263 21.83 0.66 23.43
C PHE A 263 21.07 1.21 22.21
N ILE A 264 21.62 2.25 21.59
CA ILE A 264 21.02 2.90 20.44
C ILE A 264 21.79 2.50 19.19
N PHE A 265 21.17 1.66 18.36
CA PHE A 265 21.71 1.28 17.06
C PHE A 265 21.07 2.14 15.98
N ILE A 266 21.89 2.65 15.04
CA ILE A 266 21.45 3.52 13.97
C ILE A 266 21.93 2.94 12.63
N LEU A 267 20.97 2.58 11.76
CA LEU A 267 21.22 2.23 10.37
C LEU A 267 20.86 3.42 9.51
N GLY A 268 21.84 4.03 8.86
CA GLY A 268 21.65 5.28 8.14
C GLY A 268 22.13 5.26 6.70
N TYR A 269 21.68 6.27 5.97
CA TYR A 269 22.03 6.56 4.58
C TYR A 269 22.43 8.02 4.44
N SER A 270 23.48 8.28 3.65
CA SER A 270 23.91 9.64 3.35
C SER A 270 24.48 9.74 1.93
N GLU A 271 24.40 10.96 1.36
CA GLU A 271 24.99 11.30 0.06
C GLU A 271 25.99 12.43 0.24
N ASN A 272 27.15 12.27 -0.36
CA ASN A 272 28.17 13.32 -0.45
C ASN A 272 27.92 14.26 -1.64
N PRO A 273 28.40 15.51 -1.63
CA PRO A 273 28.45 16.31 -2.85
C PRO A 273 29.27 15.63 -3.93
N GLN A 274 28.86 15.81 -5.20
CA GLN A 274 29.43 15.07 -6.35
C GLN A 274 30.96 15.16 -6.43
N ASP A 275 31.51 16.33 -6.17
CA ASP A 275 32.95 16.57 -6.28
C ASP A 275 33.72 16.33 -4.99
N GLN A 276 33.04 15.85 -3.93
CA GLN A 276 33.60 15.72 -2.59
C GLN A 276 33.31 14.35 -1.95
N LYS A 277 33.27 13.33 -2.78
CA LYS A 277 32.97 11.96 -2.31
C LYS A 277 34.02 11.44 -1.33
N PHE A 278 35.28 11.75 -1.59
CA PHE A 278 36.42 11.30 -0.79
C PHE A 278 37.15 12.46 -0.13
N VAL A 279 37.66 12.24 1.08
CA VAL A 279 38.56 13.17 1.82
C VAL A 279 40.03 12.80 1.68
N ALA A 280 40.33 11.54 1.32
CA ALA A 280 41.63 10.99 1.02
C ALA A 280 41.46 9.82 0.04
N PRO A 281 42.55 9.29 -0.58
CA PRO A 281 42.43 8.14 -1.45
C PRO A 281 41.65 6.99 -0.81
N ASN A 282 40.52 6.62 -1.39
CA ASN A 282 39.60 5.55 -0.95
C ASN A 282 38.98 5.75 0.45
N VAL A 283 39.01 6.94 1.03
CA VAL A 283 38.35 7.28 2.31
C VAL A 283 37.19 8.21 2.04
N ILE A 284 35.98 7.72 2.28
CA ILE A 284 34.75 8.52 2.04
C ILE A 284 34.61 9.65 3.05
N ARG A 285 33.98 10.72 2.60
CA ARG A 285 33.55 11.84 3.48
C ARG A 285 32.36 11.38 4.33
N LYS A 286 32.44 11.56 5.64
CA LYS A 286 31.47 11.05 6.63
C LYS A 286 30.64 12.13 7.31
N ASP A 287 30.76 13.39 6.90
CA ASP A 287 30.11 14.54 7.54
C ASP A 287 28.57 14.37 7.66
N GLY A 288 27.94 13.79 6.63
CA GLY A 288 26.50 13.52 6.64
C GLY A 288 26.09 12.48 7.68
N ALA A 289 26.85 11.40 7.82
CA ALA A 289 26.64 10.41 8.86
C ALA A 289 26.86 10.97 10.26
N HIS A 290 27.94 11.76 10.46
CA HIS A 290 28.23 12.39 11.75
C HIS A 290 27.06 13.27 12.21
N LYS A 291 26.49 14.08 11.32
CA LYS A 291 25.32 14.92 11.63
C LYS A 291 24.09 14.12 12.07
N ILE A 292 23.85 12.95 11.43
CA ILE A 292 22.76 12.07 11.83
C ILE A 292 23.04 11.44 13.19
N LEU A 293 24.26 10.91 13.39
CA LEU A 293 24.64 10.28 14.64
C LEU A 293 24.59 11.24 15.83
N GLU A 294 25.01 12.49 15.67
CA GLU A 294 24.97 13.54 16.71
C GLU A 294 23.55 13.84 17.21
N GLN A 295 22.53 13.62 16.37
CA GLN A 295 21.13 13.87 16.72
C GLN A 295 20.54 12.79 17.64
N PHE A 296 21.14 11.58 17.69
CA PHE A 296 20.54 10.42 18.34
C PHE A 296 21.52 9.65 19.22
N GLN A 297 22.42 10.35 19.91
CA GLN A 297 23.44 9.73 20.76
C GLN A 297 22.92 9.30 22.12
N THR A 298 21.89 9.96 22.64
CA THR A 298 21.39 9.73 24.00
C THR A 298 19.95 9.21 23.98
N THR A 299 19.58 8.55 25.06
CA THR A 299 18.20 8.04 25.26
C THR A 299 17.18 9.16 25.16
N GLU A 300 17.48 10.34 25.75
CA GLU A 300 16.57 11.50 25.73
C GLU A 300 16.34 12.02 24.31
N GLN A 301 17.38 12.07 23.48
CA GLN A 301 17.26 12.46 22.06
C GLN A 301 16.39 11.48 21.27
N VAL A 302 16.58 10.19 21.49
CA VAL A 302 15.80 9.14 20.83
C VAL A 302 14.34 9.17 21.27
N ASP A 303 14.10 9.34 22.58
CA ASP A 303 12.75 9.42 23.14
C ASP A 303 12.02 10.68 22.65
N ALA A 304 12.72 11.81 22.50
CA ALA A 304 12.16 13.02 21.90
C ALA A 304 11.79 12.81 20.41
N ALA A 305 12.66 12.14 19.64
CA ALA A 305 12.37 11.80 18.24
C ALA A 305 11.19 10.81 18.09
N PHE A 306 11.06 9.88 19.01
CA PHE A 306 9.91 8.98 19.04
C PHE A 306 8.62 9.72 19.41
N ALA A 307 8.66 10.65 20.34
CA ALA A 307 7.51 11.51 20.66
C ALA A 307 7.11 12.39 19.48
N GLU A 308 8.08 12.92 18.72
CA GLU A 308 7.83 13.68 17.49
C GLU A 308 7.15 12.83 16.43
N LEU A 309 7.56 11.56 16.25
CA LEU A 309 6.92 10.63 15.34
C LEU A 309 5.46 10.38 15.72
N ASN A 310 5.17 10.15 17.00
CA ASN A 310 3.81 9.97 17.48
C ASN A 310 2.95 11.21 17.23
N ALA A 311 3.48 12.40 17.55
CA ALA A 311 2.78 13.67 17.31
C ALA A 311 2.52 13.91 15.80
N TYR A 312 3.44 13.54 14.92
CA TYR A 312 3.26 13.60 13.47
C TYR A 312 2.09 12.76 13.02
N TRP A 313 2.00 11.50 13.47
CA TRP A 313 0.90 10.61 13.12
C TRP A 313 -0.43 11.04 13.74
N ASP A 314 -0.44 11.48 15.00
CA ASP A 314 -1.64 11.98 15.65
C ASP A 314 -2.24 13.17 14.88
N LYS A 315 -1.40 14.09 14.42
CA LYS A 315 -1.83 15.22 13.59
C LYS A 315 -2.43 14.76 12.25
N LEU A 316 -1.83 13.75 11.60
CA LEU A 316 -2.36 13.25 10.32
C LEU A 316 -3.67 12.51 10.50
N LEU A 317 -3.75 11.60 11.45
CA LEU A 317 -4.94 10.78 11.70
C LEU A 317 -6.13 11.64 12.18
N SER A 318 -5.87 12.75 12.89
CA SER A 318 -6.92 13.66 13.34
C SER A 318 -7.62 14.43 12.20
N ARG A 319 -7.09 14.39 10.98
CA ARG A 319 -7.74 15.02 9.82
C ARG A 319 -9.07 14.39 9.44
N TYR A 320 -9.26 13.13 9.80
CA TYR A 320 -10.51 12.40 9.65
C TYR A 320 -10.72 11.50 10.86
N HIS A 321 -11.74 11.77 11.64
CA HIS A 321 -12.03 11.02 12.85
C HIS A 321 -13.53 10.79 13.00
N VAL A 322 -13.96 9.54 13.15
CA VAL A 322 -15.35 9.14 13.34
C VAL A 322 -15.54 8.50 14.71
N GLU A 323 -16.67 8.79 15.34
CA GLU A 323 -17.14 8.13 16.56
C GLU A 323 -18.52 7.56 16.28
N SER A 324 -18.63 6.26 16.27
CA SER A 324 -19.86 5.49 16.08
C SER A 324 -19.99 4.42 17.16
N ASN A 325 -21.12 3.74 17.19
CA ASN A 325 -21.33 2.60 18.08
C ASN A 325 -20.59 1.33 17.67
N ASP A 326 -19.95 1.33 16.50
CA ASP A 326 -19.18 0.20 15.97
C ASP A 326 -17.68 0.45 16.14
N GLU A 327 -17.06 -0.23 17.10
CA GLU A 327 -15.63 -0.08 17.40
C GLU A 327 -14.72 -0.50 16.23
N HIS A 328 -15.16 -1.45 15.40
CA HIS A 328 -14.41 -1.90 14.24
C HIS A 328 -14.33 -0.80 13.16
N VAL A 329 -15.45 -0.08 12.94
CA VAL A 329 -15.48 1.10 12.06
C VAL A 329 -14.55 2.17 12.60
N ASN A 330 -14.68 2.51 13.89
CA ASN A 330 -13.85 3.54 14.53
C ASN A 330 -12.35 3.21 14.41
N ARG A 331 -11.97 1.98 14.72
CA ARG A 331 -10.59 1.47 14.63
C ARG A 331 -10.02 1.58 13.22
N MET A 332 -10.75 1.07 12.24
CA MET A 332 -10.27 1.08 10.85
C MET A 332 -10.25 2.49 10.26
N ALA A 333 -11.33 3.26 10.42
CA ALA A 333 -11.42 4.61 9.88
C ALA A 333 -10.39 5.56 10.48
N ASN A 334 -10.19 5.49 11.80
CA ASN A 334 -9.37 6.47 12.51
C ASN A 334 -7.88 6.13 12.55
N ILE A 335 -7.51 4.85 12.39
CA ILE A 335 -6.15 4.39 12.58
C ILE A 335 -5.64 3.61 11.36
N TRP A 336 -6.00 2.35 11.25
CA TRP A 336 -5.30 1.39 10.40
C TRP A 336 -5.50 1.62 8.92
N ASN A 337 -6.71 1.98 8.49
CA ASN A 337 -6.96 2.20 7.06
C ASN A 337 -6.24 3.46 6.55
N GLN A 338 -6.24 4.57 7.31
CA GLN A 338 -5.49 5.77 6.94
C GLN A 338 -3.98 5.51 6.94
N TYR A 339 -3.48 4.74 7.91
CA TYR A 339 -2.08 4.35 7.96
C TYR A 339 -1.68 3.51 6.75
N GLN A 340 -2.48 2.50 6.41
CA GLN A 340 -2.24 1.69 5.20
C GLN A 340 -2.32 2.52 3.92
N CYS A 341 -3.23 3.49 3.81
CA CYS A 341 -3.31 4.41 2.68
C CYS A 341 -2.02 5.23 2.51
N MET A 342 -1.41 5.70 3.60
CA MET A 342 -0.11 6.38 3.56
C MET A 342 0.98 5.45 3.02
N VAL A 343 1.07 4.24 3.55
CA VAL A 343 2.07 3.25 3.12
C VAL A 343 1.88 2.90 1.65
N THR A 344 0.66 2.63 1.24
CA THR A 344 0.35 2.29 -0.15
C THR A 344 0.64 3.44 -1.11
N PHE A 345 0.31 4.68 -0.73
CA PHE A 345 0.67 5.87 -1.50
C PHE A 345 2.19 6.00 -1.67
N ASN A 346 2.97 5.79 -0.61
CA ASN A 346 4.43 5.89 -0.66
C ASN A 346 5.06 4.83 -1.54
N MET A 347 4.59 3.59 -1.42
CA MET A 347 5.23 2.41 -2.01
C MET A 347 4.65 2.01 -3.36
N SER A 348 3.39 2.38 -3.68
CA SER A 348 2.63 1.72 -4.74
C SER A 348 2.76 0.19 -4.59
N ARG A 349 3.40 -0.49 -5.54
CA ARG A 349 3.69 -1.94 -5.46
C ARG A 349 5.21 -2.19 -5.52
N SER A 350 6.04 -1.16 -5.23
CA SER A 350 7.49 -1.20 -5.49
C SER A 350 8.33 -1.79 -4.36
N ALA A 351 7.81 -1.90 -3.15
CA ALA A 351 8.56 -2.32 -1.96
C ALA A 351 7.76 -3.30 -1.09
N SER A 352 7.29 -4.38 -1.68
CA SER A 352 6.52 -5.42 -1.00
C SER A 352 7.41 -6.37 -0.20
N TYR A 353 6.82 -7.01 0.80
CA TYR A 353 7.43 -8.15 1.49
C TYR A 353 7.06 -9.50 0.84
N TYR A 354 5.89 -9.58 0.23
CA TYR A 354 5.30 -10.83 -0.28
C TYR A 354 5.16 -10.88 -1.78
N GLU A 355 4.80 -9.77 -2.40
CA GLU A 355 4.51 -9.68 -3.82
C GLU A 355 5.76 -9.31 -4.61
N SER A 356 5.55 -8.82 -5.80
CA SER A 356 6.56 -8.50 -6.80
C SER A 356 7.70 -7.58 -6.35
N GLY A 357 7.45 -6.73 -5.37
CA GLY A 357 8.46 -5.88 -4.71
C GLY A 357 9.54 -5.30 -5.61
N THR A 358 10.63 -6.00 -5.73
CA THR A 358 11.87 -5.49 -6.31
C THR A 358 11.79 -5.10 -7.79
N GLY A 359 10.98 -5.74 -8.59
CA GLY A 359 10.94 -5.49 -10.04
C GLY A 359 9.98 -4.39 -10.45
N ARG A 360 8.99 -4.09 -9.64
CA ARG A 360 7.94 -3.14 -9.97
C ARG A 360 8.32 -1.70 -9.70
N GLY A 361 7.81 -0.81 -10.55
CA GLY A 361 7.84 0.62 -10.33
C GLY A 361 6.58 1.13 -9.63
N MET A 362 6.36 2.42 -9.77
CA MET A 362 5.11 3.08 -9.39
C MET A 362 4.12 2.90 -10.54
N GLY A 363 3.04 2.15 -10.31
CA GLY A 363 2.00 1.94 -11.33
C GLY A 363 1.26 3.24 -11.63
N PHE A 364 0.98 3.50 -12.91
CA PHE A 364 0.19 4.67 -13.32
C PHE A 364 -1.22 4.59 -12.72
N ARG A 365 -1.94 3.53 -13.03
CA ARG A 365 -3.26 3.22 -12.49
C ARG A 365 -3.27 3.12 -10.98
N ASP A 366 -2.32 2.36 -10.44
CA ASP A 366 -2.23 2.11 -9.00
C ASP A 366 -2.04 3.41 -8.21
N SER A 367 -1.11 4.27 -8.63
CA SER A 367 -0.83 5.54 -7.94
C SER A 367 -2.00 6.51 -8.01
N CYS A 368 -2.74 6.54 -9.12
CA CYS A 368 -3.96 7.33 -9.25
C CYS A 368 -5.05 6.89 -8.27
N GLN A 369 -5.21 5.57 -8.07
CA GLN A 369 -6.19 5.02 -7.14
C GLN A 369 -5.75 5.15 -5.68
N ASP A 370 -4.47 4.89 -5.39
CA ASP A 370 -3.92 5.04 -4.03
C ASP A 370 -4.09 6.47 -3.51
N LEU A 371 -4.04 7.46 -4.40
CA LEU A 371 -4.29 8.86 -4.08
C LEU A 371 -5.70 9.11 -3.52
N LEU A 372 -6.70 8.35 -3.93
CA LEU A 372 -8.09 8.48 -3.43
C LEU A 372 -8.19 8.30 -1.91
N GLY A 373 -7.33 7.47 -1.33
CA GLY A 373 -7.27 7.26 0.12
C GLY A 373 -6.25 8.13 0.85
N PHE A 374 -5.49 8.95 0.11
CA PHE A 374 -4.38 9.72 0.66
C PHE A 374 -4.58 11.24 0.60
N VAL A 375 -5.33 11.74 -0.36
CA VAL A 375 -5.40 13.18 -0.68
C VAL A 375 -5.78 14.07 0.50
N HIS A 376 -6.60 13.56 1.43
CA HIS A 376 -6.99 14.29 2.64
C HIS A 376 -5.87 14.38 3.70
N LEU A 377 -4.89 13.46 3.66
CA LEU A 377 -3.78 13.42 4.62
C LEU A 377 -2.74 14.51 4.33
N ILE A 378 -2.15 14.49 3.14
CA ILE A 378 -1.12 15.46 2.73
C ILE A 378 -1.38 15.87 1.27
N PRO A 379 -2.28 16.86 1.04
CA PRO A 379 -2.66 17.28 -0.32
C PRO A 379 -1.48 17.72 -1.20
N GLU A 380 -0.45 18.32 -0.61
CA GLU A 380 0.74 18.80 -1.32
C GLU A 380 1.50 17.65 -1.98
N ARG A 381 1.65 16.52 -1.29
CA ARG A 381 2.30 15.32 -1.85
C ARG A 381 1.43 14.63 -2.89
N ALA A 382 0.10 14.71 -2.73
CA ALA A 382 -0.84 14.25 -3.76
C ALA A 382 -0.68 15.07 -5.05
N ARG A 383 -0.55 16.40 -4.92
CA ARG A 383 -0.27 17.30 -6.05
C ARG A 383 1.00 16.94 -6.80
N GLU A 384 2.10 16.74 -6.09
CA GLU A 384 3.38 16.31 -6.66
C GLU A 384 3.24 14.97 -7.40
N ARG A 385 2.56 14.01 -6.80
CA ARG A 385 2.35 12.69 -7.40
C ARG A 385 1.52 12.75 -8.69
N ILE A 386 0.51 13.59 -8.76
CA ILE A 386 -0.29 13.83 -9.98
C ILE A 386 0.61 14.32 -11.11
N LEU A 387 1.49 15.27 -10.84
CA LEU A 387 2.40 15.82 -11.85
C LEU A 387 3.43 14.77 -12.30
N ASP A 388 3.96 13.97 -11.39
CA ASP A 388 4.86 12.85 -11.71
C ASP A 388 4.18 11.81 -12.63
N ILE A 389 2.94 11.43 -12.31
CA ILE A 389 2.16 10.48 -13.10
C ILE A 389 1.85 11.04 -14.47
N ALA A 390 1.33 12.27 -14.56
CA ALA A 390 0.97 12.91 -15.82
C ALA A 390 2.16 13.04 -16.76
N ALA A 391 3.36 13.26 -16.24
CA ALA A 391 4.58 13.35 -17.05
C ALA A 391 4.95 12.05 -17.79
N THR A 392 4.34 10.93 -17.43
CA THR A 392 4.54 9.64 -18.08
C THR A 392 3.48 9.31 -19.13
N GLN A 393 2.54 10.21 -19.36
CA GLN A 393 1.53 10.07 -20.41
C GLN A 393 2.14 10.34 -21.79
N PHE A 394 1.69 9.61 -22.82
CA PHE A 394 2.05 9.87 -24.21
C PHE A 394 1.17 10.97 -24.82
N GLU A 395 1.64 11.55 -25.92
CA GLU A 395 0.91 12.65 -26.61
C GLU A 395 -0.45 12.22 -27.15
N ASP A 396 -0.67 10.95 -27.43
CA ASP A 396 -1.96 10.42 -27.87
C ASP A 396 -2.97 10.23 -26.73
N GLY A 397 -2.54 10.39 -25.47
CA GLY A 397 -3.37 10.23 -24.28
C GLY A 397 -3.20 8.88 -23.59
N SER A 398 -2.57 7.89 -24.22
CA SER A 398 -2.16 6.64 -23.54
C SER A 398 -1.01 6.90 -22.57
N ALA A 399 -0.58 5.89 -21.82
CA ALA A 399 0.44 6.06 -20.80
C ALA A 399 1.37 4.84 -20.67
N TYR A 400 2.55 5.08 -20.10
CA TYR A 400 3.29 3.99 -19.48
C TYR A 400 2.48 3.38 -18.34
N HIS A 401 2.51 2.07 -18.24
CA HIS A 401 1.81 1.39 -17.14
C HIS A 401 2.50 1.59 -15.78
N GLN A 402 3.77 1.93 -15.78
CA GLN A 402 4.54 2.27 -14.58
C GLN A 402 5.67 3.25 -14.87
N TYR A 403 6.18 3.88 -13.81
CA TYR A 403 7.40 4.67 -13.82
C TYR A 403 8.36 4.26 -12.69
N GLN A 404 9.64 4.56 -12.88
CA GLN A 404 10.67 4.22 -11.92
C GLN A 404 10.70 5.25 -10.77
N PRO A 405 10.59 4.84 -9.48
CA PRO A 405 10.41 5.77 -8.36
C PRO A 405 11.52 6.81 -8.20
N LEU A 406 12.78 6.42 -8.44
CA LEU A 406 13.93 7.29 -8.22
C LEU A 406 14.09 8.35 -9.32
N THR A 407 13.91 7.96 -10.58
CA THR A 407 14.06 8.83 -11.76
C THR A 407 12.77 9.52 -12.18
N LYS A 408 11.63 9.00 -11.72
CA LYS A 408 10.28 9.42 -12.11
C LYS A 408 10.01 9.31 -13.62
N LYS A 409 10.73 8.44 -14.31
CA LYS A 409 10.57 8.19 -15.73
C LYS A 409 9.77 6.93 -16.01
N GLY A 410 8.89 7.00 -17.00
CA GLY A 410 8.17 5.86 -17.51
C GLY A 410 9.10 4.77 -18.01
N ASN A 411 8.70 3.51 -17.88
CA ASN A 411 9.43 2.36 -18.39
C ASN A 411 8.46 1.28 -18.91
N LEU A 412 8.95 0.40 -19.76
CA LEU A 412 8.18 -0.65 -20.40
C LEU A 412 8.41 -2.04 -19.76
N ASP A 413 8.99 -2.11 -18.58
CA ASP A 413 9.35 -3.39 -17.93
C ASP A 413 8.12 -4.31 -17.73
N ILE A 414 6.93 -3.73 -17.55
CA ILE A 414 5.65 -4.44 -17.48
C ILE A 414 4.68 -4.03 -18.61
N GLY A 415 5.21 -3.49 -19.70
CA GLY A 415 4.46 -3.15 -20.88
C GLY A 415 3.73 -1.81 -20.84
N SER A 416 2.85 -1.63 -21.80
CA SER A 416 1.98 -0.46 -22.02
C SER A 416 0.73 -0.89 -22.77
N GLY A 417 -0.18 0.03 -23.05
CA GLY A 417 -1.39 -0.25 -23.83
C GLY A 417 -2.53 -0.81 -23.01
N PHE A 418 -2.54 -0.53 -21.72
CA PHE A 418 -3.68 -0.81 -20.83
C PHE A 418 -4.66 0.37 -20.97
N ASN A 419 -5.78 0.14 -21.64
CA ASN A 419 -6.63 1.25 -22.09
C ASN A 419 -7.51 1.88 -21.01
N ASP A 420 -7.51 1.35 -19.80
CA ASP A 420 -8.10 2.00 -18.63
C ASP A 420 -7.17 3.06 -17.99
N ASP A 421 -5.86 2.95 -18.19
CA ASP A 421 -4.86 3.85 -17.55
C ASP A 421 -5.19 5.34 -17.74
N PRO A 422 -5.51 5.84 -18.93
CA PRO A 422 -5.78 7.28 -19.12
C PRO A 422 -6.89 7.84 -18.24
N LEU A 423 -7.96 7.08 -18.02
CA LEU A 423 -9.11 7.54 -17.24
C LEU A 423 -8.81 7.67 -15.76
N TRP A 424 -7.86 6.93 -15.24
CA TRP A 424 -7.44 7.02 -13.84
C TRP A 424 -6.77 8.36 -13.52
N LEU A 425 -6.12 9.01 -14.48
CA LEU A 425 -5.58 10.35 -14.28
C LEU A 425 -6.70 11.37 -14.01
N ILE A 426 -7.82 11.28 -14.73
CA ILE A 426 -8.99 12.13 -14.48
C ILE A 426 -9.55 11.86 -13.07
N ALA A 427 -9.61 10.59 -12.66
CA ALA A 427 -10.05 10.22 -11.31
C ALA A 427 -9.18 10.87 -10.22
N ALA A 428 -7.86 10.77 -10.35
CA ALA A 428 -6.91 11.34 -9.38
C ALA A 428 -7.00 12.86 -9.32
N VAL A 429 -7.04 13.53 -10.46
CA VAL A 429 -7.13 15.01 -10.52
C VAL A 429 -8.47 15.48 -9.98
N SER A 430 -9.58 14.84 -10.33
CA SER A 430 -10.89 15.22 -9.80
C SER A 430 -10.96 15.09 -8.28
N ALA A 431 -10.40 14.02 -7.71
CA ALA A 431 -10.32 13.82 -6.27
C ALA A 431 -9.50 14.93 -5.60
N TYR A 432 -8.36 15.29 -6.18
CA TYR A 432 -7.52 16.39 -5.68
C TYR A 432 -8.25 17.74 -5.72
N LEU A 433 -8.88 18.08 -6.84
CA LEU A 433 -9.63 19.33 -6.99
C LEU A 433 -10.80 19.44 -6.02
N LYS A 434 -11.55 18.37 -5.85
CA LYS A 434 -12.66 18.32 -4.87
C LYS A 434 -12.18 18.50 -3.45
N GLU A 435 -11.08 17.83 -3.08
CA GLU A 435 -10.52 17.94 -1.74
C GLU A 435 -9.95 19.31 -1.43
N THR A 436 -9.17 19.88 -2.36
CA THR A 436 -8.39 21.09 -2.11
C THR A 436 -9.00 22.38 -2.62
N GLY A 437 -9.79 22.32 -3.69
CA GLY A 437 -10.22 23.52 -4.43
C GLY A 437 -9.08 24.19 -5.23
N ASP A 438 -7.91 23.56 -5.33
CA ASP A 438 -6.75 24.10 -6.03
C ASP A 438 -6.80 23.83 -7.54
N PHE A 439 -7.53 24.64 -8.26
CA PHE A 439 -7.58 24.58 -9.73
C PHE A 439 -6.30 25.06 -10.41
N SER A 440 -5.36 25.66 -9.69
CA SER A 440 -4.10 26.14 -10.27
C SER A 440 -3.26 24.99 -10.83
N ILE A 441 -3.41 23.78 -10.31
CA ILE A 441 -2.72 22.57 -10.80
C ILE A 441 -3.00 22.34 -12.29
N LEU A 442 -4.18 22.70 -12.79
CA LEU A 442 -4.57 22.50 -14.19
C LEU A 442 -3.73 23.33 -15.18
N ASN A 443 -3.10 24.40 -14.72
CA ASN A 443 -2.23 25.25 -15.50
C ASN A 443 -0.74 24.87 -15.41
N GLU A 444 -0.40 23.89 -14.57
CA GLU A 444 0.98 23.42 -14.47
C GLU A 444 1.43 22.78 -15.77
N MET A 445 2.60 23.20 -16.24
CA MET A 445 3.22 22.64 -17.44
C MET A 445 3.85 21.29 -17.11
N VAL A 446 3.37 20.25 -17.74
CA VAL A 446 3.78 18.87 -17.52
C VAL A 446 4.25 18.25 -18.83
N ASP A 447 5.34 17.52 -18.79
CA ASP A 447 5.92 16.85 -19.94
C ASP A 447 5.01 15.72 -20.45
N PHE A 448 4.94 15.49 -21.76
CA PHE A 448 4.51 14.20 -22.29
C PHE A 448 5.73 13.31 -22.50
N ASP A 449 5.59 12.01 -22.18
CA ASP A 449 6.64 11.00 -22.34
C ASP A 449 7.98 11.39 -21.66
N ASN A 450 7.88 12.11 -20.53
CA ASN A 450 9.03 12.69 -19.83
C ASN A 450 9.95 13.58 -20.72
N GLN A 451 9.42 14.15 -21.81
CA GLN A 451 10.16 15.01 -22.76
C GLN A 451 9.74 16.48 -22.59
N LYS A 452 10.66 17.32 -22.10
CA LYS A 452 10.39 18.74 -21.78
C LYS A 452 9.87 19.56 -22.97
N GLU A 453 10.32 19.24 -24.16
CA GLU A 453 9.89 19.92 -25.40
C GLU A 453 8.44 19.63 -25.78
N LYS A 454 7.82 18.67 -25.14
CA LYS A 454 6.43 18.28 -25.36
C LYS A 454 5.50 18.68 -24.21
N ALA A 455 5.95 19.56 -23.32
CA ALA A 455 5.16 19.98 -22.18
C ALA A 455 3.87 20.74 -22.58
N ALA A 456 2.80 20.43 -21.85
CA ALA A 456 1.52 21.11 -21.97
C ALA A 456 0.90 21.30 -20.58
N PRO A 457 -0.12 22.18 -20.43
CA PRO A 457 -0.85 22.29 -19.17
C PRO A 457 -1.47 20.95 -18.76
N LEU A 458 -1.54 20.66 -17.46
CA LEU A 458 -2.18 19.43 -16.96
C LEU A 458 -3.60 19.25 -17.49
N TYR A 459 -4.35 20.34 -17.70
CA TYR A 459 -5.67 20.28 -18.32
C TYR A 459 -5.65 19.61 -19.70
N GLU A 460 -4.62 19.86 -20.52
CA GLU A 460 -4.45 19.20 -21.81
C GLU A 460 -4.18 17.69 -21.66
N HIS A 461 -3.48 17.28 -20.60
CA HIS A 461 -3.31 15.85 -20.27
C HIS A 461 -4.66 15.17 -19.99
N LEU A 462 -5.54 15.83 -19.23
CA LEU A 462 -6.90 15.30 -18.97
C LEU A 462 -7.73 15.25 -20.25
N ARG A 463 -7.64 16.29 -21.10
CA ARG A 463 -8.33 16.32 -22.39
C ARG A 463 -7.91 15.15 -23.26
N ARG A 464 -6.62 14.88 -23.37
CA ARG A 464 -6.09 13.75 -24.14
C ARG A 464 -6.45 12.39 -23.53
N SER A 465 -6.48 12.27 -22.20
CA SER A 465 -6.99 11.07 -21.53
C SER A 465 -8.43 10.77 -21.91
N PHE A 466 -9.28 11.78 -21.91
CA PHE A 466 -10.68 11.66 -22.33
C PHE A 466 -10.80 11.30 -23.82
N GLU A 467 -10.13 12.05 -24.69
CA GLU A 467 -10.17 11.87 -26.15
C GLU A 467 -9.63 10.50 -26.56
N TYR A 468 -8.59 10.00 -25.89
CA TYR A 468 -8.06 8.67 -26.19
C TYR A 468 -9.16 7.61 -26.09
N THR A 469 -9.90 7.55 -25.00
CA THR A 469 -10.99 6.59 -24.84
C THR A 469 -12.15 6.89 -25.79
N ALA A 470 -12.54 8.16 -25.95
CA ALA A 470 -13.65 8.55 -26.81
C ALA A 470 -13.43 8.20 -28.31
N THR A 471 -12.17 8.10 -28.75
CA THR A 471 -11.82 7.79 -30.14
C THR A 471 -11.37 6.34 -30.38
N HIS A 472 -11.09 5.60 -29.34
CA HIS A 472 -10.69 4.18 -29.41
C HIS A 472 -11.87 3.26 -29.08
N LEU A 473 -12.82 3.22 -30.01
CA LEU A 473 -14.05 2.42 -29.88
C LEU A 473 -14.06 1.24 -30.84
N GLY A 474 -14.62 0.13 -30.38
CA GLY A 474 -14.81 -1.07 -31.18
C GLY A 474 -16.17 -1.11 -31.89
N PRO A 475 -16.54 -2.28 -32.45
CA PRO A 475 -17.75 -2.44 -33.26
C PRO A 475 -19.05 -2.08 -32.54
N HIS A 476 -19.12 -2.30 -31.22
CA HIS A 476 -20.29 -2.01 -30.39
C HIS A 476 -20.28 -0.59 -29.80
N LYS A 477 -19.33 0.26 -30.23
CA LYS A 477 -19.10 1.63 -29.69
C LYS A 477 -18.72 1.61 -28.20
N LEU A 478 -18.19 0.52 -27.72
CA LEU A 478 -17.57 0.37 -26.42
C LEU A 478 -16.06 0.62 -26.55
N PRO A 479 -15.36 1.00 -25.46
CA PRO A 479 -13.93 1.23 -25.51
C PRO A 479 -13.15 -0.05 -25.85
N LEU A 480 -12.16 0.07 -26.72
CA LEU A 480 -11.20 -1.01 -26.99
C LEU A 480 -10.39 -1.29 -25.73
N ILE A 481 -10.19 -2.56 -25.41
CA ILE A 481 -9.53 -2.99 -24.17
C ILE A 481 -8.01 -2.78 -24.23
N GLY A 482 -7.40 -2.79 -25.42
CA GLY A 482 -5.96 -2.79 -25.58
C GLY A 482 -5.32 -4.12 -25.13
N ARG A 483 -4.20 -4.04 -24.42
CA ARG A 483 -3.49 -5.19 -23.86
C ARG A 483 -4.32 -5.86 -22.77
N ALA A 484 -4.91 -5.07 -21.90
CA ALA A 484 -5.86 -5.41 -20.86
C ALA A 484 -6.50 -4.11 -20.33
N ASP A 485 -7.46 -4.26 -19.42
CA ASP A 485 -7.93 -3.17 -18.57
C ASP A 485 -7.40 -3.34 -17.13
N TRP A 486 -8.14 -2.90 -16.09
CA TRP A 486 -7.76 -3.08 -14.70
C TRP A 486 -7.38 -4.53 -14.35
N ASN A 487 -8.02 -5.50 -14.98
CA ASN A 487 -7.65 -6.89 -14.85
C ASN A 487 -6.55 -7.24 -15.87
N ASP A 488 -5.31 -7.08 -15.46
CA ASP A 488 -4.11 -7.31 -16.28
C ASP A 488 -4.06 -8.70 -16.94
N CYS A 489 -4.82 -9.63 -16.39
CA CYS A 489 -4.82 -11.02 -16.83
C CYS A 489 -5.90 -11.34 -17.87
N LEU A 490 -6.79 -10.38 -18.19
CA LEU A 490 -7.78 -10.52 -19.27
C LEU A 490 -7.20 -10.01 -20.60
N ASN A 491 -6.54 -10.89 -21.35
CA ASN A 491 -5.70 -10.53 -22.50
C ASN A 491 -6.39 -10.92 -23.81
N LEU A 492 -7.35 -10.12 -24.25
CA LEU A 492 -8.23 -10.45 -25.39
C LEU A 492 -7.57 -10.23 -26.77
N ASN A 493 -6.40 -9.62 -26.81
CA ASN A 493 -5.65 -9.36 -28.04
C ASN A 493 -4.30 -10.10 -28.14
N CYS A 494 -3.85 -10.75 -27.06
CA CYS A 494 -2.54 -11.41 -27.01
C CYS A 494 -2.71 -12.93 -27.06
N PHE A 495 -2.38 -13.52 -28.20
CA PHE A 495 -2.55 -14.96 -28.46
C PHE A 495 -1.22 -15.72 -28.41
N SER A 496 -0.28 -15.30 -27.57
CA SER A 496 1.02 -15.96 -27.48
C SER A 496 0.90 -17.40 -26.96
N THR A 497 1.63 -18.30 -27.59
CA THR A 497 1.77 -19.71 -27.20
C THR A 497 3.23 -20.10 -26.94
N GLU A 498 4.15 -19.16 -27.11
CA GLU A 498 5.59 -19.43 -27.00
C GLU A 498 6.08 -19.39 -25.55
N PRO A 499 6.94 -20.33 -25.15
CA PRO A 499 7.54 -20.31 -23.83
C PRO A 499 8.34 -19.03 -23.53
N GLY A 500 8.18 -18.48 -22.36
CA GLY A 500 8.90 -17.29 -21.92
C GLY A 500 8.29 -15.96 -22.37
N GLU A 501 7.20 -15.98 -23.13
CA GLU A 501 6.45 -14.79 -23.46
C GLU A 501 5.54 -14.38 -22.29
N SER A 502 5.42 -13.11 -22.08
CA SER A 502 4.52 -12.51 -21.08
C SER A 502 3.37 -11.80 -21.76
N PHE A 503 2.15 -12.07 -21.36
CA PHE A 503 0.97 -11.34 -21.84
C PHE A 503 1.04 -9.84 -21.53
N GLN A 504 1.85 -9.42 -20.57
CA GLN A 504 2.04 -8.02 -20.20
C GLN A 504 3.06 -7.29 -21.10
N THR A 505 4.02 -7.98 -21.67
CA THR A 505 5.12 -7.37 -22.43
C THR A 505 5.21 -7.76 -23.89
N THR A 506 4.62 -8.91 -24.29
CA THR A 506 4.61 -9.38 -25.69
C THR A 506 3.36 -8.90 -26.39
N GLY A 507 3.41 -8.86 -27.71
CA GLY A 507 2.30 -8.40 -28.55
C GLY A 507 1.51 -9.53 -29.19
N PRO A 508 0.42 -9.20 -29.91
CA PRO A 508 -0.13 -7.87 -30.05
C PRO A 508 -0.75 -7.35 -28.74
N SER A 509 -0.62 -6.06 -28.51
CA SER A 509 -1.19 -5.34 -27.35
C SER A 509 -2.43 -4.53 -27.70
N GLU A 510 -2.81 -4.51 -28.95
CA GLU A 510 -3.93 -3.74 -29.49
C GLU A 510 -4.70 -4.55 -30.51
N GLY A 511 -5.98 -4.23 -30.69
CA GLY A 511 -6.84 -4.81 -31.70
C GLY A 511 -8.06 -3.92 -31.93
N PRO A 512 -8.69 -3.99 -33.13
CA PRO A 512 -9.80 -3.12 -33.48
C PRO A 512 -11.18 -3.64 -33.01
N VAL A 513 -11.24 -4.77 -32.31
CA VAL A 513 -12.49 -5.47 -32.04
C VAL A 513 -12.74 -5.71 -30.55
N ALA A 514 -11.72 -6.13 -29.77
CA ALA A 514 -11.92 -6.48 -28.37
C ALA A 514 -12.24 -5.24 -27.50
N GLU A 515 -13.40 -5.29 -26.82
CA GLU A 515 -13.98 -4.14 -26.09
C GLU A 515 -14.19 -4.44 -24.62
N SER A 516 -14.10 -3.43 -23.76
CA SER A 516 -14.32 -3.53 -22.31
C SER A 516 -15.54 -2.75 -21.85
N VAL A 517 -16.50 -3.43 -21.24
CA VAL A 517 -17.66 -2.78 -20.60
C VAL A 517 -17.24 -2.11 -19.30
N PHE A 518 -16.22 -2.61 -18.62
CA PHE A 518 -15.64 -1.97 -17.44
C PHE A 518 -15.07 -0.57 -17.76
N ILE A 519 -14.27 -0.45 -18.83
CA ILE A 519 -13.76 0.85 -19.27
C ILE A 519 -14.92 1.78 -19.68
N ALA A 520 -15.98 1.25 -20.26
CA ALA A 520 -17.16 2.05 -20.59
C ALA A 520 -17.81 2.66 -19.33
N GLY A 521 -17.94 1.87 -18.26
CA GLY A 521 -18.40 2.34 -16.97
C GLY A 521 -17.50 3.44 -16.40
N MET A 522 -16.17 3.25 -16.47
CA MET A 522 -15.19 4.28 -16.10
C MET A 522 -15.36 5.56 -16.92
N PHE A 523 -15.50 5.42 -18.22
CA PHE A 523 -15.65 6.56 -19.11
C PHE A 523 -16.89 7.41 -18.78
N VAL A 524 -18.01 6.78 -18.49
CA VAL A 524 -19.21 7.49 -18.05
C VAL A 524 -18.98 8.23 -16.74
N LYS A 525 -18.34 7.59 -15.76
CA LYS A 525 -18.06 8.21 -14.47
C LYS A 525 -17.07 9.38 -14.59
N TYR A 526 -15.91 9.12 -15.14
CA TYR A 526 -14.81 10.10 -15.18
C TYR A 526 -14.93 11.09 -16.35
N GLY A 527 -15.67 10.77 -17.38
CA GLY A 527 -16.05 11.73 -18.42
C GLY A 527 -16.96 12.85 -17.89
N ARG A 528 -17.86 12.55 -16.95
CA ARG A 528 -18.64 13.58 -16.24
C ARG A 528 -17.73 14.48 -15.39
N GLU A 529 -16.74 13.91 -14.72
CA GLU A 529 -15.75 14.70 -13.97
C GLU A 529 -14.94 15.61 -14.91
N PHE A 530 -14.54 15.10 -16.06
CA PHE A 530 -13.85 15.92 -17.07
C PHE A 530 -14.74 17.06 -17.60
N ALA A 531 -16.03 16.82 -17.82
CA ALA A 531 -16.97 17.86 -18.20
C ALA A 531 -17.08 18.98 -17.15
N GLU A 532 -17.18 18.60 -15.86
CA GLU A 532 -17.21 19.58 -14.75
C GLU A 532 -15.89 20.36 -14.64
N ILE A 533 -14.74 19.69 -14.74
CA ILE A 533 -13.43 20.36 -14.74
C ILE A 533 -13.33 21.33 -15.91
N SER A 534 -13.81 20.95 -17.09
CA SER A 534 -13.81 21.82 -18.28
C SER A 534 -14.69 23.06 -18.10
N ARG A 535 -15.84 22.95 -17.45
CA ARG A 535 -16.69 24.11 -17.09
C ARG A 535 -15.96 25.04 -16.13
N HIS A 536 -15.30 24.52 -15.11
CA HIS A 536 -14.49 25.35 -14.21
C HIS A 536 -13.35 26.07 -14.92
N MET A 537 -12.79 25.48 -15.99
CA MET A 537 -11.78 26.12 -16.83
C MET A 537 -12.37 27.10 -17.86
N GLY A 538 -13.70 27.19 -17.96
CA GLY A 538 -14.37 28.02 -18.97
C GLY A 538 -14.39 27.41 -20.36
N ASP A 539 -13.96 26.16 -20.54
CA ASP A 539 -13.99 25.41 -21.80
C ASP A 539 -15.34 24.71 -21.98
N THR A 540 -16.37 25.50 -22.30
CA THR A 540 -17.73 24.99 -22.51
C THR A 540 -17.80 24.03 -23.69
N THR A 541 -16.96 24.22 -24.73
CA THR A 541 -16.93 23.35 -25.91
C THR A 541 -16.48 21.94 -25.53
N ALA A 542 -15.41 21.82 -24.74
CA ALA A 542 -14.93 20.53 -24.24
C ALA A 542 -15.95 19.89 -23.29
N ALA A 543 -16.59 20.67 -22.43
CA ALA A 543 -17.61 20.21 -21.53
C ALA A 543 -18.84 19.62 -22.26
N ASP A 544 -19.40 20.35 -23.22
CA ASP A 544 -20.54 19.91 -24.02
C ASP A 544 -20.22 18.67 -24.86
N ARG A 545 -19.00 18.60 -25.40
CA ARG A 545 -18.51 17.42 -26.11
C ARG A 545 -18.43 16.21 -25.14
N ALA A 546 -17.84 16.40 -23.97
CA ALA A 546 -17.71 15.35 -22.98
C ALA A 546 -19.08 14.77 -22.56
N GLU A 547 -20.05 15.62 -22.31
CA GLU A 547 -21.41 15.18 -21.99
C GLU A 547 -22.03 14.36 -23.12
N LYS A 548 -21.90 14.82 -24.36
CA LYS A 548 -22.42 14.11 -25.54
C LYS A 548 -21.81 12.72 -25.67
N GLU A 549 -20.48 12.60 -25.51
CA GLU A 549 -19.77 11.32 -25.63
C GLU A 549 -20.11 10.40 -24.44
N VAL A 550 -20.27 10.95 -23.24
CA VAL A 550 -20.72 10.21 -22.05
C VAL A 550 -22.13 9.65 -22.27
N ASP A 551 -23.06 10.46 -22.79
CA ASP A 551 -24.42 9.99 -23.08
C ASP A 551 -24.43 8.91 -24.15
N ALA A 552 -23.60 9.02 -25.18
CA ALA A 552 -23.44 8.02 -26.21
C ALA A 552 -22.87 6.70 -25.62
N MET A 553 -21.88 6.79 -24.74
CA MET A 553 -21.31 5.62 -24.06
C MET A 553 -22.31 4.95 -23.12
N TYR A 554 -23.07 5.77 -22.36
CA TYR A 554 -24.15 5.27 -21.52
C TYR A 554 -25.14 4.42 -22.32
N GLN A 555 -25.57 4.93 -23.48
CA GLN A 555 -26.46 4.22 -24.38
C GLN A 555 -25.80 2.95 -24.96
N ALA A 556 -24.52 3.01 -25.36
CA ALA A 556 -23.80 1.84 -25.87
C ALA A 556 -23.73 0.70 -24.84
N VAL A 557 -23.56 1.03 -23.56
CA VAL A 557 -23.59 0.03 -22.47
C VAL A 557 -24.98 -0.60 -22.35
N LEU A 558 -26.05 0.17 -22.45
CA LEU A 558 -27.41 -0.37 -22.42
C LEU A 558 -27.69 -1.28 -23.62
N ASP A 559 -27.23 -0.88 -24.82
CA ASP A 559 -27.51 -1.59 -26.06
C ASP A 559 -26.69 -2.88 -26.22
N ALA A 560 -25.41 -2.84 -25.86
CA ALA A 560 -24.47 -3.95 -26.08
C ALA A 560 -23.84 -4.52 -24.82
N GLY A 561 -23.83 -3.76 -23.72
CA GLY A 561 -23.22 -4.18 -22.48
C GLY A 561 -24.17 -4.91 -21.51
N TRP A 562 -25.45 -5.03 -21.82
CA TRP A 562 -26.45 -5.66 -20.94
C TRP A 562 -26.82 -7.07 -21.42
N ASP A 563 -26.80 -8.06 -20.53
CA ASP A 563 -27.09 -9.48 -20.84
C ASP A 563 -28.44 -10.00 -20.27
N GLY A 564 -29.33 -9.08 -19.93
CA GLY A 564 -30.65 -9.40 -19.38
C GLY A 564 -30.72 -9.45 -17.85
N GLU A 565 -29.66 -9.87 -17.19
CA GLU A 565 -29.57 -9.97 -15.72
C GLU A 565 -28.36 -9.22 -15.13
N TRP A 566 -27.29 -9.07 -15.90
CA TRP A 566 -26.07 -8.36 -15.49
C TRP A 566 -25.37 -7.72 -16.68
N PHE A 567 -24.37 -6.88 -16.44
CA PHE A 567 -23.50 -6.30 -17.46
C PHE A 567 -22.45 -7.30 -17.91
N VAL A 568 -22.30 -7.50 -19.23
CA VAL A 568 -21.23 -8.33 -19.78
C VAL A 568 -19.86 -7.75 -19.43
N ARG A 569 -18.84 -8.61 -19.37
CA ARG A 569 -17.49 -8.17 -19.05
C ARG A 569 -16.81 -7.45 -20.22
N ALA A 570 -16.90 -8.08 -21.39
CA ALA A 570 -16.15 -7.64 -22.56
C ALA A 570 -16.69 -8.33 -23.84
N TYR A 571 -16.16 -7.88 -24.99
CA TYR A 571 -16.19 -8.62 -26.23
C TYR A 571 -14.76 -8.99 -26.61
N ASP A 572 -14.53 -10.23 -27.05
CA ASP A 572 -13.20 -10.69 -27.44
C ASP A 572 -12.82 -10.26 -28.86
N ALA A 573 -11.65 -10.67 -29.35
CA ALA A 573 -11.15 -10.29 -30.66
C ALA A 573 -11.99 -10.83 -31.84
N GLU A 574 -12.87 -11.80 -31.58
CA GLU A 574 -13.84 -12.35 -32.56
C GLU A 574 -15.25 -11.75 -32.37
N SER A 575 -15.37 -10.71 -31.51
CA SER A 575 -16.67 -10.09 -31.17
C SER A 575 -17.63 -11.02 -30.41
N LYS A 576 -17.10 -12.02 -29.71
CA LYS A 576 -17.88 -12.89 -28.83
C LYS A 576 -17.93 -12.28 -27.42
N LYS A 577 -19.06 -12.45 -26.75
CA LYS A 577 -19.23 -11.98 -25.37
C LYS A 577 -18.33 -12.74 -24.40
N VAL A 578 -17.77 -12.00 -23.45
CA VAL A 578 -17.08 -12.49 -22.26
C VAL A 578 -17.89 -12.00 -21.05
N GLY A 579 -18.14 -12.86 -20.07
CA GLY A 579 -18.98 -12.50 -18.93
C GLY A 579 -20.47 -12.47 -19.24
N SER A 580 -20.93 -13.39 -20.06
CA SER A 580 -22.34 -13.56 -20.47
C SER A 580 -22.84 -14.92 -20.05
N LYS A 581 -24.15 -15.02 -19.81
CA LYS A 581 -24.83 -16.33 -19.62
C LYS A 581 -24.68 -17.29 -20.79
N GLU A 582 -24.30 -16.80 -21.97
CA GLU A 582 -23.99 -17.61 -23.16
C GLU A 582 -22.66 -18.35 -23.02
N CYS A 583 -21.78 -17.91 -22.12
CA CYS A 583 -20.47 -18.53 -21.88
C CYS A 583 -20.62 -19.82 -21.06
N LYS A 584 -19.75 -20.79 -21.30
CA LYS A 584 -19.72 -22.04 -20.52
C LYS A 584 -19.15 -21.78 -19.12
N GLU A 585 -18.09 -21.00 -19.05
CA GLU A 585 -17.38 -20.57 -17.82
C GLU A 585 -17.21 -19.07 -17.85
N GLY A 586 -16.93 -18.43 -16.73
CA GLY A 586 -16.78 -16.97 -16.66
C GLY A 586 -18.04 -16.24 -17.13
N GLN A 587 -19.21 -16.61 -16.60
CA GLN A 587 -20.50 -16.06 -17.03
C GLN A 587 -20.76 -14.66 -16.47
N ILE A 588 -20.29 -14.37 -15.27
CA ILE A 588 -20.46 -13.07 -14.60
C ILE A 588 -19.13 -12.63 -13.99
N PHE A 589 -18.82 -11.33 -14.12
CA PHE A 589 -17.64 -10.69 -13.56
C PHE A 589 -18.05 -9.51 -12.71
N ILE A 590 -17.31 -9.27 -11.63
CA ILE A 590 -17.60 -8.20 -10.64
C ILE A 590 -17.37 -6.79 -11.20
N GLU A 591 -16.33 -6.59 -12.03
CA GLU A 591 -15.84 -5.28 -12.41
C GLU A 591 -16.91 -4.42 -13.11
N PRO A 592 -17.62 -4.86 -14.13
CA PRO A 592 -18.63 -4.03 -14.79
C PRO A 592 -19.87 -3.83 -13.91
N GLN A 593 -20.22 -4.76 -13.03
CA GLN A 593 -21.36 -4.59 -12.13
C GLN A 593 -21.11 -3.43 -11.17
N GLY A 594 -19.94 -3.39 -10.53
CA GLY A 594 -19.58 -2.30 -9.65
C GLY A 594 -19.47 -0.96 -10.37
N PHE A 595 -18.64 -0.87 -11.40
CA PHE A 595 -18.34 0.41 -12.05
C PHE A 595 -19.50 0.99 -12.87
N CYS A 596 -20.25 0.20 -13.61
CA CYS A 596 -21.42 0.70 -14.36
C CYS A 596 -22.45 1.31 -13.39
N VAL A 597 -22.74 0.62 -12.28
CA VAL A 597 -23.69 1.15 -11.29
C VAL A 597 -23.14 2.37 -10.54
N MET A 598 -21.85 2.37 -10.18
CA MET A 598 -21.20 3.58 -9.63
C MET A 598 -21.32 4.79 -10.57
N ALA A 599 -21.24 4.56 -11.88
CA ALA A 599 -21.44 5.58 -12.90
C ALA A 599 -22.91 5.97 -13.10
N GLY A 600 -23.85 5.30 -12.41
CA GLY A 600 -25.29 5.52 -12.53
C GLY A 600 -25.93 4.81 -13.73
N ILE A 601 -25.19 3.97 -14.46
CA ILE A 601 -25.72 3.23 -15.61
C ILE A 601 -26.73 2.17 -15.10
N GLY A 602 -27.90 2.14 -15.74
CA GLY A 602 -28.95 1.19 -15.43
C GLY A 602 -29.76 1.50 -14.16
N VAL A 603 -29.47 2.60 -13.46
CA VAL A 603 -30.21 2.97 -12.24
C VAL A 603 -31.63 3.39 -12.60
N LYS A 604 -31.78 4.28 -13.57
CA LYS A 604 -33.08 4.78 -14.03
C LYS A 604 -33.92 3.69 -14.68
N GLU A 605 -33.25 2.73 -15.33
CA GLU A 605 -33.89 1.63 -16.05
C GLU A 605 -34.23 0.43 -15.15
N GLY A 606 -33.83 0.45 -13.87
CA GLY A 606 -34.01 -0.67 -12.93
C GLY A 606 -33.06 -1.84 -13.18
N LEU A 607 -32.02 -1.67 -14.01
CA LEU A 607 -31.06 -2.71 -14.36
C LEU A 607 -29.98 -2.85 -13.27
N ALA A 608 -29.64 -1.77 -12.60
CA ALA A 608 -28.64 -1.75 -11.53
C ALA A 608 -29.00 -2.70 -10.39
N GLN A 609 -30.28 -2.72 -9.96
CA GLN A 609 -30.76 -3.65 -8.95
C GLN A 609 -30.57 -5.11 -9.37
N LYS A 610 -30.94 -5.43 -10.63
CA LYS A 610 -30.79 -6.80 -11.17
C LYS A 610 -29.31 -7.23 -11.22
N ALA A 611 -28.43 -6.35 -11.69
CA ALA A 611 -27.00 -6.61 -11.74
C ALA A 611 -26.42 -6.91 -10.36
N LEU A 612 -26.76 -6.08 -9.36
CA LEU A 612 -26.28 -6.27 -7.99
C LEU A 612 -26.91 -7.49 -7.29
N ASP A 613 -28.17 -7.81 -7.60
CA ASP A 613 -28.78 -9.05 -7.14
C ASP A 613 -28.09 -10.29 -7.73
N SER A 614 -27.72 -10.24 -9.00
CA SER A 614 -26.94 -11.31 -9.66
C SER A 614 -25.54 -11.48 -9.05
N VAL A 615 -24.88 -10.36 -8.66
CA VAL A 615 -23.62 -10.41 -7.90
C VAL A 615 -23.83 -11.13 -6.56
N LYS A 616 -24.87 -10.77 -5.83
CA LYS A 616 -25.18 -11.39 -4.53
C LYS A 616 -25.45 -12.89 -4.68
N GLU A 617 -26.24 -13.26 -5.67
CA GLU A 617 -26.62 -14.66 -5.89
C GLU A 617 -25.43 -15.53 -6.35
N ARG A 618 -24.57 -15.00 -7.23
CA ARG A 618 -23.60 -15.81 -7.97
C ARG A 618 -22.15 -15.65 -7.53
N LEU A 619 -21.76 -14.46 -7.01
CA LEU A 619 -20.37 -14.15 -6.67
C LEU A 619 -20.11 -14.05 -5.18
N ASP A 620 -21.16 -13.90 -4.36
CA ASP A 620 -21.00 -13.66 -2.94
C ASP A 620 -20.55 -14.92 -2.17
N THR A 621 -19.62 -14.73 -1.24
CA THR A 621 -19.15 -15.79 -0.34
C THR A 621 -19.11 -15.27 1.10
N LYS A 622 -18.77 -16.15 2.03
CA LYS A 622 -18.55 -15.78 3.43
C LYS A 622 -17.41 -14.76 3.59
N TYR A 623 -16.38 -14.79 2.72
CA TYR A 623 -15.13 -14.03 2.87
C TYR A 623 -15.00 -12.86 1.87
N GLY A 624 -16.03 -12.60 1.09
CA GLY A 624 -16.08 -11.53 0.10
C GLY A 624 -16.70 -11.97 -1.20
N ILE A 625 -16.66 -11.09 -2.20
CA ILE A 625 -17.24 -11.30 -3.52
C ILE A 625 -16.15 -11.77 -4.47
N MET A 626 -16.37 -12.93 -5.11
CA MET A 626 -15.47 -13.49 -6.12
C MET A 626 -15.44 -12.61 -7.37
N ILE A 627 -14.31 -12.63 -8.08
CA ILE A 627 -14.13 -11.79 -9.27
C ILE A 627 -14.97 -12.28 -10.44
N LEU A 628 -15.18 -13.58 -10.57
CA LEU A 628 -15.98 -14.21 -11.63
C LEU A 628 -16.56 -15.57 -11.20
N GLN A 629 -17.54 -16.05 -11.94
CA GLN A 629 -18.16 -17.38 -11.77
C GLN A 629 -18.83 -17.84 -13.09
N PRO A 630 -18.87 -19.15 -13.44
CA PRO A 630 -18.03 -20.23 -12.92
C PRO A 630 -16.54 -20.02 -13.22
N ALA A 631 -15.66 -20.57 -12.36
CA ALA A 631 -14.22 -20.53 -12.61
C ALA A 631 -13.84 -21.24 -13.93
N TYR A 632 -12.77 -20.76 -14.55
CA TYR A 632 -12.18 -21.42 -15.72
C TYR A 632 -11.47 -22.71 -15.27
N THR A 633 -11.79 -23.80 -15.93
CA THR A 633 -11.22 -25.14 -15.65
C THR A 633 -10.15 -25.56 -16.65
N GLN A 634 -9.93 -24.78 -17.68
CA GLN A 634 -8.91 -25.01 -18.72
C GLN A 634 -8.37 -23.65 -19.22
N TYR A 635 -7.21 -23.70 -19.87
CA TYR A 635 -6.64 -22.51 -20.51
C TYR A 635 -7.40 -22.18 -21.80
N TYR A 636 -7.78 -20.92 -21.94
CA TYR A 636 -8.43 -20.33 -23.12
C TYR A 636 -7.51 -19.30 -23.75
N LEU A 637 -6.97 -19.59 -24.92
CA LEU A 637 -6.04 -18.74 -25.63
C LEU A 637 -6.60 -17.32 -25.91
N ASN A 638 -7.88 -17.23 -26.20
CA ASN A 638 -8.59 -15.97 -26.49
C ASN A 638 -8.92 -15.13 -25.24
N LEU A 639 -8.71 -15.66 -24.05
CA LEU A 639 -8.94 -14.97 -22.79
C LEU A 639 -7.63 -14.59 -22.07
N GLY A 640 -6.58 -15.35 -22.34
CA GLY A 640 -5.25 -15.10 -21.80
C GLY A 640 -5.03 -15.65 -20.40
N GLU A 641 -4.20 -14.94 -19.65
CA GLU A 641 -3.64 -15.40 -18.37
C GLU A 641 -4.69 -15.70 -17.30
N ILE A 642 -5.83 -15.02 -17.32
CA ILE A 642 -6.92 -15.24 -16.37
C ILE A 642 -7.37 -16.70 -16.29
N SER A 643 -7.34 -17.42 -17.40
CA SER A 643 -7.73 -18.82 -17.49
C SER A 643 -6.60 -19.81 -17.17
N SER A 644 -5.39 -19.31 -16.88
CA SER A 644 -4.23 -20.14 -16.52
C SER A 644 -4.15 -20.47 -15.04
N TYR A 645 -4.79 -19.68 -14.19
CA TYR A 645 -4.77 -19.91 -12.75
C TYR A 645 -5.70 -21.05 -12.34
N PRO A 646 -5.38 -21.79 -11.29
CA PRO A 646 -6.30 -22.77 -10.72
C PRO A 646 -7.61 -22.11 -10.27
N PRO A 647 -8.75 -22.83 -10.35
CA PRO A 647 -10.03 -22.31 -9.87
C PRO A 647 -10.00 -21.82 -8.42
N GLY A 648 -10.55 -20.64 -8.18
CA GLY A 648 -10.62 -20.01 -6.88
C GLY A 648 -9.38 -19.21 -6.48
N TYR A 649 -8.37 -19.10 -7.34
CA TYR A 649 -7.15 -18.36 -7.05
C TYR A 649 -6.95 -17.18 -8.01
N LYS A 650 -6.42 -16.07 -7.47
CA LYS A 650 -6.13 -14.86 -8.22
C LYS A 650 -7.36 -14.40 -9.04
N GLU A 651 -7.16 -14.03 -10.29
CA GLU A 651 -8.23 -13.53 -11.17
C GLU A 651 -9.17 -14.65 -11.68
N ASN A 652 -8.86 -15.91 -11.42
CA ASN A 652 -9.75 -17.01 -11.77
C ASN A 652 -10.66 -17.42 -10.61
N ALA A 653 -11.73 -16.68 -10.39
CA ALA A 653 -12.73 -16.87 -9.32
C ALA A 653 -12.16 -16.72 -7.88
N GLY A 654 -11.02 -16.08 -7.69
CA GLY A 654 -10.58 -15.59 -6.40
C GLY A 654 -11.41 -14.39 -5.94
N ILE A 655 -11.26 -14.02 -4.68
CA ILE A 655 -11.82 -12.79 -4.11
C ILE A 655 -10.75 -11.72 -4.20
N PHE A 656 -10.91 -10.76 -5.11
CA PHE A 656 -10.06 -9.58 -5.17
C PHE A 656 -10.64 -8.51 -4.25
N CYS A 657 -9.95 -8.22 -3.15
CA CYS A 657 -10.47 -7.27 -2.16
C CYS A 657 -10.55 -5.84 -2.71
N HIS A 658 -9.77 -5.53 -3.75
CA HIS A 658 -9.73 -4.22 -4.41
C HIS A 658 -11.07 -3.81 -5.05
N ASN A 659 -11.77 -4.74 -5.70
CA ASN A 659 -13.03 -4.45 -6.41
C ASN A 659 -14.29 -4.73 -5.59
N ASN A 660 -14.15 -5.33 -4.41
CA ASN A 660 -15.28 -5.50 -3.49
C ASN A 660 -15.89 -4.15 -3.04
N PRO A 661 -15.09 -3.12 -2.70
CA PRO A 661 -15.61 -1.78 -2.43
C PRO A 661 -16.42 -1.18 -3.58
N TRP A 662 -16.09 -1.47 -4.84
CA TRP A 662 -16.86 -0.97 -5.99
C TRP A 662 -18.32 -1.43 -5.94
N VAL A 663 -18.56 -2.68 -5.56
CA VAL A 663 -19.91 -3.21 -5.39
C VAL A 663 -20.59 -2.59 -4.17
N SER A 664 -19.89 -2.42 -3.05
CA SER A 664 -20.42 -1.75 -1.88
C SER A 664 -20.85 -0.30 -2.19
N ILE A 665 -20.01 0.44 -2.92
CA ILE A 665 -20.35 1.80 -3.40
C ILE A 665 -21.58 1.76 -4.31
N ALA A 666 -21.63 0.80 -5.24
CA ALA A 666 -22.78 0.63 -6.13
C ALA A 666 -24.09 0.38 -5.36
N GLU A 667 -24.03 -0.42 -4.30
CA GLU A 667 -25.20 -0.64 -3.41
C GLU A 667 -25.65 0.65 -2.72
N THR A 668 -24.71 1.53 -2.34
CA THR A 668 -25.08 2.85 -1.78
C THR A 668 -25.73 3.75 -2.81
N VAL A 669 -25.36 3.65 -4.09
CA VAL A 669 -25.98 4.42 -5.18
C VAL A 669 -27.48 4.12 -5.27
N ILE A 670 -27.86 2.86 -5.12
CA ILE A 670 -29.26 2.43 -5.13
C ILE A 670 -29.93 2.39 -3.73
N GLY A 671 -29.25 2.90 -2.70
CA GLY A 671 -29.80 3.06 -1.36
C GLY A 671 -29.82 1.83 -0.46
N ARG A 672 -29.07 0.79 -0.77
CA ARG A 672 -29.00 -0.47 -0.01
C ARG A 672 -27.88 -0.45 1.04
N GLY A 673 -28.04 0.33 2.10
CA GLY A 673 -27.04 0.52 3.17
C GLY A 673 -26.69 -0.78 3.90
N ASN A 674 -27.67 -1.64 4.19
CA ASN A 674 -27.47 -2.95 4.82
C ASN A 674 -26.50 -3.82 3.99
N ARG A 675 -26.71 -3.88 2.68
CA ARG A 675 -25.88 -4.68 1.80
C ARG A 675 -24.49 -4.09 1.59
N ALA A 676 -24.40 -2.77 1.42
CA ALA A 676 -23.14 -2.08 1.31
C ALA A 676 -22.24 -2.34 2.52
N PHE A 677 -22.79 -2.24 3.72
CA PHE A 677 -22.05 -2.48 4.94
C PHE A 677 -21.71 -3.97 5.17
N GLU A 678 -22.59 -4.89 4.76
CA GLU A 678 -22.31 -6.33 4.77
C GLU A 678 -21.05 -6.64 3.94
N ILE A 679 -20.97 -6.07 2.72
CA ILE A 679 -19.80 -6.25 1.83
C ILE A 679 -18.53 -5.66 2.48
N TYR A 680 -18.65 -4.45 3.04
CA TYR A 680 -17.54 -3.79 3.74
C TYR A 680 -16.95 -4.68 4.84
N LYS A 681 -17.80 -5.31 5.66
CA LYS A 681 -17.35 -6.16 6.77
C LYS A 681 -16.58 -7.41 6.34
N LYS A 682 -16.94 -8.01 5.21
CA LYS A 682 -16.39 -9.30 4.76
C LYS A 682 -14.89 -9.27 4.50
N THR A 683 -14.35 -8.14 4.06
CA THR A 683 -12.93 -7.97 3.74
C THR A 683 -12.20 -7.05 4.73
N CYS A 684 -12.91 -6.46 5.67
CA CYS A 684 -12.34 -5.52 6.62
C CYS A 684 -11.58 -6.25 7.74
N PRO A 685 -10.27 -5.96 7.92
CA PRO A 685 -9.40 -6.69 8.85
C PRO A 685 -9.96 -6.79 10.27
N SER A 686 -10.46 -5.69 10.81
CA SER A 686 -10.97 -5.65 12.19
C SER A 686 -12.15 -6.58 12.46
N TYR A 687 -12.95 -6.92 11.43
CA TYR A 687 -14.06 -7.87 11.57
C TYR A 687 -13.65 -9.32 11.32
N ILE A 688 -12.46 -9.56 10.78
CA ILE A 688 -11.97 -10.90 10.44
C ILE A 688 -10.79 -11.33 11.32
N GLU A 689 -10.48 -10.57 12.38
CA GLU A 689 -9.42 -10.92 13.33
C GLU A 689 -9.63 -12.31 13.94
N ASP A 690 -10.87 -12.68 14.25
CA ASP A 690 -11.23 -13.95 14.87
C ASP A 690 -10.93 -15.18 14.01
N ILE A 691 -10.70 -14.98 12.70
CA ILE A 691 -10.33 -16.03 11.75
C ILE A 691 -8.88 -15.89 11.24
N SER A 692 -8.00 -15.27 12.02
CA SER A 692 -6.59 -15.04 11.63
C SER A 692 -5.87 -16.30 11.20
N GLU A 693 -6.21 -17.46 11.77
CA GLU A 693 -5.67 -18.77 11.38
C GLU A 693 -6.04 -19.17 9.94
N ILE A 694 -7.24 -18.82 9.51
CA ILE A 694 -7.72 -19.07 8.14
C ILE A 694 -7.21 -17.99 7.19
N HIS A 695 -7.34 -16.73 7.60
CA HIS A 695 -6.98 -15.58 6.78
C HIS A 695 -5.47 -15.48 6.54
N CYS A 696 -4.65 -15.85 7.52
CA CYS A 696 -3.20 -15.95 7.53
C CYS A 696 -2.43 -14.63 7.46
N THR A 697 -2.89 -13.62 6.73
CA THR A 697 -2.24 -12.31 6.66
C THR A 697 -2.57 -11.45 7.88
N GLU A 698 -1.92 -10.30 7.99
CA GLU A 698 -2.05 -9.39 9.11
C GLU A 698 -3.51 -8.99 9.36
N PRO A 699 -4.02 -9.10 10.59
CA PRO A 699 -5.41 -8.76 10.91
C PRO A 699 -5.66 -7.27 11.11
N TYR A 700 -4.68 -6.41 10.88
CA TYR A 700 -4.77 -4.95 11.03
C TYR A 700 -4.72 -4.17 9.71
N VAL A 701 -4.46 -4.83 8.58
CA VAL A 701 -4.41 -4.21 7.25
C VAL A 701 -5.11 -5.06 6.20
N TYR A 702 -5.58 -4.41 5.14
CA TYR A 702 -6.22 -5.08 4.01
C TYR A 702 -5.24 -5.90 3.20
N SER A 703 -5.73 -7.04 2.71
CA SER A 703 -5.04 -7.89 1.73
C SER A 703 -5.52 -7.58 0.32
N GLN A 704 -4.73 -7.95 -0.67
CA GLN A 704 -5.09 -7.80 -2.09
C GLN A 704 -6.16 -8.82 -2.49
N MET A 705 -5.97 -10.08 -2.08
CA MET A 705 -6.83 -11.17 -2.49
C MET A 705 -7.03 -12.22 -1.40
N VAL A 706 -8.14 -12.92 -1.52
CA VAL A 706 -8.53 -14.07 -0.68
C VAL A 706 -8.91 -15.22 -1.61
N ALA A 707 -8.55 -16.44 -1.25
CA ALA A 707 -8.92 -17.64 -2.01
C ALA A 707 -10.44 -17.79 -2.05
N GLY A 708 -10.99 -17.95 -3.26
CA GLY A 708 -12.43 -18.06 -3.56
C GLY A 708 -13.03 -19.41 -3.19
N ALA A 709 -14.32 -19.57 -3.45
CA ALA A 709 -15.09 -20.76 -3.06
C ALA A 709 -14.61 -22.06 -3.73
N ASP A 710 -14.04 -21.97 -4.93
CA ASP A 710 -13.51 -23.15 -5.67
C ASP A 710 -12.10 -23.54 -5.19
N ALA A 711 -11.45 -22.74 -4.36
CA ALA A 711 -10.12 -23.02 -3.86
C ALA A 711 -10.13 -23.97 -2.66
N VAL A 712 -9.12 -24.84 -2.57
CA VAL A 712 -8.93 -25.74 -1.42
C VAL A 712 -8.75 -24.95 -0.12
N PHE A 713 -8.07 -23.81 -0.19
CA PHE A 713 -7.83 -22.93 0.96
C PHE A 713 -8.76 -21.71 0.97
N HIS A 714 -10.06 -21.95 0.72
CA HIS A 714 -11.07 -20.89 0.76
C HIS A 714 -10.98 -20.04 2.03
N GLY A 715 -10.86 -18.73 1.87
CA GLY A 715 -10.69 -17.77 2.97
C GLY A 715 -9.24 -17.38 3.29
N GLN A 716 -8.24 -18.08 2.73
CA GLN A 716 -6.83 -17.73 2.91
C GLN A 716 -6.46 -16.51 2.08
N ALA A 717 -5.95 -15.47 2.73
CA ALA A 717 -5.51 -14.24 2.08
C ALA A 717 -4.03 -14.27 1.67
N LYS A 718 -3.69 -13.39 0.73
CA LYS A 718 -2.33 -13.14 0.26
C LYS A 718 -2.14 -11.66 -0.07
N ASN A 719 -0.85 -11.24 -0.09
CA ASN A 719 -0.40 -9.92 -0.51
C ASN A 719 -1.09 -8.79 0.28
N SER A 720 -0.77 -8.73 1.57
CA SER A 720 -1.20 -7.65 2.46
C SER A 720 -0.46 -6.34 2.18
N TRP A 721 -0.96 -5.25 2.70
CA TRP A 721 -0.42 -3.90 2.67
C TRP A 721 -0.55 -3.19 1.32
N LEU A 722 0.25 -3.55 0.32
CA LEU A 722 0.36 -2.80 -0.94
C LEU A 722 -0.74 -3.20 -1.91
N THR A 723 -1.91 -2.64 -1.71
CA THR A 723 -3.11 -2.92 -2.50
C THR A 723 -4.01 -1.70 -2.58
N GLY A 724 -4.62 -1.48 -3.74
CA GLY A 724 -5.66 -0.47 -3.93
C GLY A 724 -6.90 -0.68 -3.06
N THR A 725 -7.02 -1.85 -2.43
CA THR A 725 -8.07 -2.14 -1.44
C THR A 725 -8.10 -1.10 -0.33
N ALA A 726 -6.93 -0.67 0.17
CA ALA A 726 -6.85 0.31 1.25
C ALA A 726 -7.53 1.64 0.87
N ALA A 727 -7.19 2.19 -0.29
CA ALA A 727 -7.74 3.46 -0.78
C ALA A 727 -9.22 3.35 -1.09
N TRP A 728 -9.64 2.31 -1.83
CA TRP A 728 -11.04 2.13 -2.20
C TRP A 728 -11.94 1.81 -1.01
N THR A 729 -11.44 1.09 -0.01
CA THR A 729 -12.22 0.81 1.20
C THR A 729 -12.35 2.06 2.08
N PHE A 730 -11.29 2.86 2.18
CA PHE A 730 -11.37 4.16 2.87
C PHE A 730 -12.36 5.09 2.17
N TRP A 731 -12.29 5.19 0.84
CA TRP A 731 -13.24 5.96 0.04
C TRP A 731 -14.66 5.46 0.23
N ASN A 732 -14.87 4.13 0.15
CA ASN A 732 -16.18 3.51 0.36
C ASN A 732 -16.77 3.85 1.73
N LEU A 733 -15.99 3.64 2.80
CA LEU A 733 -16.48 3.93 4.16
C LEU A 733 -16.74 5.42 4.35
N SER A 734 -15.78 6.28 4.02
CA SER A 734 -15.85 7.71 4.34
C SER A 734 -16.83 8.46 3.44
N GLN A 735 -16.86 8.15 2.14
CA GLN A 735 -17.64 8.91 1.17
C GLN A 735 -18.95 8.25 0.74
N ALA A 736 -19.00 6.91 0.68
CA ALA A 736 -20.21 6.21 0.26
C ALA A 736 -21.10 5.79 1.46
N ILE A 737 -20.53 5.14 2.47
CA ILE A 737 -21.31 4.65 3.62
C ILE A 737 -21.59 5.79 4.61
N LEU A 738 -20.53 6.41 5.16
CA LEU A 738 -20.70 7.56 6.08
C LEU A 738 -21.08 8.84 5.34
N GLY A 739 -20.93 8.86 4.02
CA GLY A 739 -21.49 9.82 3.11
C GLY A 739 -20.90 11.23 3.15
N VAL A 740 -19.69 11.40 3.66
CA VAL A 740 -19.02 12.72 3.73
C VAL A 740 -18.15 12.92 2.51
N GLN A 741 -18.68 13.58 1.49
CA GLN A 741 -18.11 13.64 0.14
C GLN A 741 -17.57 15.03 -0.20
N PRO A 742 -16.28 15.19 -0.48
CA PRO A 742 -15.74 16.36 -1.14
C PRO A 742 -16.39 16.61 -2.50
N SER A 743 -16.70 17.85 -2.78
CA SER A 743 -17.27 18.35 -4.04
C SER A 743 -16.46 19.55 -4.53
N TYR A 744 -16.60 19.95 -5.79
CA TYR A 744 -15.93 21.15 -6.32
C TYR A 744 -16.32 22.42 -5.54
N ASP A 745 -17.57 22.52 -5.08
CA ASP A 745 -18.10 23.70 -4.42
C ASP A 745 -18.14 23.61 -2.88
N GLY A 746 -17.86 22.46 -2.31
CA GLY A 746 -17.95 22.29 -0.86
C GLY A 746 -17.96 20.82 -0.42
N LEU A 747 -18.61 20.54 0.70
CA LEU A 747 -18.73 19.23 1.29
C LEU A 747 -20.18 18.75 1.27
N CYS A 748 -20.47 17.63 0.61
CA CYS A 748 -21.80 17.01 0.61
C CYS A 748 -21.88 15.92 1.67
N ILE A 749 -22.93 15.88 2.47
CA ILE A 749 -23.15 14.88 3.51
C ILE A 749 -24.44 14.11 3.21
N ASN A 750 -24.28 12.87 2.75
CA ASN A 750 -25.39 12.01 2.31
C ASN A 750 -25.12 10.54 2.69
N PRO A 751 -25.30 10.17 3.98
CA PRO A 751 -25.01 8.84 4.45
C PRO A 751 -25.87 7.75 3.80
N CYS A 752 -25.29 6.55 3.64
CA CYS A 752 -26.02 5.33 3.32
C CYS A 752 -25.53 4.23 4.26
N ILE A 753 -26.13 4.15 5.44
CA ILE A 753 -25.71 3.31 6.57
C ILE A 753 -26.69 2.14 6.78
N PRO A 754 -26.27 1.07 7.45
CA PRO A 754 -27.17 -0.04 7.72
C PRO A 754 -28.19 0.34 8.81
N GLU A 755 -29.34 -0.32 8.78
CA GLU A 755 -30.28 -0.27 9.89
C GLU A 755 -29.61 -0.68 11.20
N GLY A 756 -29.87 0.05 12.26
CA GLY A 756 -29.26 -0.20 13.57
C GLY A 756 -27.84 0.38 13.75
N PHE A 757 -27.27 1.06 12.74
CA PHE A 757 -25.97 1.72 12.89
C PHE A 757 -26.03 2.84 13.94
N GLY A 758 -27.16 3.56 14.00
CA GLY A 758 -27.41 4.64 14.95
C GLY A 758 -26.80 5.97 14.54
N ASP A 759 -26.77 6.89 15.50
CA ASP A 759 -26.16 8.20 15.34
C ASP A 759 -24.64 8.08 15.38
N PHE A 760 -23.95 8.99 14.70
CA PHE A 760 -22.49 9.07 14.75
C PHE A 760 -22.00 10.50 14.62
N THR A 761 -20.80 10.76 15.08
CA THR A 761 -20.11 12.03 14.88
C THR A 761 -18.86 11.85 14.02
N LEU A 762 -18.48 12.90 13.31
CA LEU A 762 -17.31 12.91 12.46
C LEU A 762 -16.65 14.27 12.49
N THR A 763 -15.36 14.30 12.77
CA THR A 763 -14.52 15.50 12.63
C THR A 763 -13.64 15.36 11.41
N ARG A 764 -13.66 16.34 10.53
CA ARG A 764 -12.86 16.33 9.30
C ARG A 764 -12.24 17.69 9.02
N THR A 765 -10.95 17.67 8.66
CA THR A 765 -10.30 18.83 8.05
C THR A 765 -10.58 18.82 6.55
N PHE A 766 -11.12 19.92 6.03
CA PHE A 766 -11.40 20.10 4.61
C PHE A 766 -11.12 21.54 4.20
N ARG A 767 -10.23 21.75 3.22
CA ARG A 767 -9.82 23.09 2.72
C ARG A 767 -9.43 24.05 3.86
N ASP A 768 -8.57 23.58 4.77
CA ASP A 768 -8.09 24.34 5.95
C ASP A 768 -9.17 24.75 6.95
N ALA A 769 -10.36 24.19 6.87
CA ALA A 769 -11.42 24.32 7.84
C ALA A 769 -11.69 22.99 8.55
N VAL A 770 -12.15 23.06 9.80
CA VAL A 770 -12.57 21.88 10.56
C VAL A 770 -14.10 21.79 10.54
N TYR A 771 -14.60 20.64 10.14
CA TYR A 771 -16.03 20.32 10.14
C TYR A 771 -16.32 19.37 11.29
N HIS A 772 -17.18 19.80 12.23
CA HIS A 772 -17.75 18.97 13.28
C HIS A 772 -19.14 18.54 12.84
N ILE A 773 -19.28 17.29 12.45
CA ILE A 773 -20.47 16.74 11.82
C ILE A 773 -21.15 15.78 12.80
N GLU A 774 -22.41 16.01 13.09
CA GLU A 774 -23.27 15.11 13.85
C GLU A 774 -24.36 14.58 12.91
N VAL A 775 -24.43 13.27 12.73
CA VAL A 775 -25.46 12.60 11.94
C VAL A 775 -26.43 11.92 12.89
N LYS A 776 -27.72 12.26 12.77
CA LYS A 776 -28.83 11.69 13.53
C LYS A 776 -29.70 10.85 12.61
N ASN A 777 -30.01 9.65 13.03
CA ASN A 777 -30.88 8.73 12.30
C ASN A 777 -32.03 8.21 13.17
N PRO A 778 -32.95 9.08 13.65
CA PRO A 778 -34.01 8.67 14.55
C PRO A 778 -35.02 7.72 13.91
N ASP A 779 -35.19 7.80 12.59
CA ASP A 779 -36.12 6.98 11.83
C ASP A 779 -35.52 5.63 11.38
N ASN A 780 -34.23 5.39 11.72
CA ASN A 780 -33.49 4.19 11.38
C ASN A 780 -33.51 3.83 9.86
N VAL A 781 -33.43 4.85 9.02
CA VAL A 781 -33.39 4.68 7.56
C VAL A 781 -32.01 4.36 7.05
N GLN A 782 -31.91 3.65 5.93
CA GLN A 782 -30.62 3.34 5.31
C GLN A 782 -30.04 4.53 4.53
N LYS A 783 -30.90 5.35 3.91
CA LYS A 783 -30.50 6.49 3.10
C LYS A 783 -31.58 7.57 3.12
N GLY A 784 -31.16 8.79 2.88
CA GLY A 784 -32.00 9.98 2.81
C GLY A 784 -31.57 11.02 3.83
N VAL A 785 -31.51 12.28 3.39
CA VAL A 785 -31.24 13.43 4.24
C VAL A 785 -32.49 14.32 4.24
N LYS A 786 -33.08 14.46 5.40
CA LYS A 786 -34.30 15.24 5.63
C LYS A 786 -33.95 16.70 5.90
N LYS A 787 -32.83 16.94 6.58
CA LYS A 787 -32.45 18.27 7.04
C LYS A 787 -30.95 18.36 7.30
N VAL A 788 -30.35 19.48 6.86
CA VAL A 788 -28.98 19.87 7.18
C VAL A 788 -28.99 21.23 7.86
N VAL A 789 -28.33 21.32 9.01
CA VAL A 789 -28.18 22.58 9.76
C VAL A 789 -26.69 22.87 9.91
N VAL A 790 -26.26 24.06 9.51
CA VAL A 790 -24.86 24.51 9.63
C VAL A 790 -24.83 25.79 10.45
N ASP A 791 -24.15 25.78 11.59
CA ASP A 791 -24.03 26.89 12.53
C ASP A 791 -25.40 27.50 12.90
N GLY A 792 -26.38 26.62 13.09
CA GLY A 792 -27.76 27.02 13.43
C GLY A 792 -28.65 27.45 12.26
N LYS A 793 -28.13 27.47 11.03
CA LYS A 793 -28.88 27.83 9.82
C LYS A 793 -29.20 26.57 9.01
N GLU A 794 -30.43 26.45 8.57
CA GLU A 794 -30.89 25.35 7.74
C GLU A 794 -30.48 25.53 6.27
N TYR A 795 -30.06 24.43 5.64
CA TYR A 795 -29.67 24.34 4.23
C TYR A 795 -30.55 23.32 3.52
N GLU A 796 -30.85 23.61 2.26
CA GLU A 796 -31.53 22.66 1.37
C GLU A 796 -30.53 21.71 0.73
N GLY A 797 -30.86 20.42 0.67
CA GLY A 797 -30.00 19.37 0.11
C GLY A 797 -28.86 18.96 1.03
N CYS A 798 -27.87 18.31 0.46
CA CYS A 798 -26.72 17.75 1.20
C CYS A 798 -25.42 18.56 1.07
N LEU A 799 -25.36 19.51 0.16
CA LEU A 799 -24.15 20.30 -0.12
C LEU A 799 -24.03 21.49 0.84
N ILE A 800 -22.90 21.53 1.54
CA ILE A 800 -22.48 22.67 2.36
C ILE A 800 -21.45 23.44 1.54
N PRO A 801 -21.78 24.64 1.02
CA PRO A 801 -20.84 25.44 0.26
C PRO A 801 -19.61 25.81 1.11
N PHE A 802 -18.45 25.77 0.50
CA PHE A 802 -17.22 26.24 1.12
C PHE A 802 -17.21 27.77 1.15
N GLU A 803 -16.94 28.36 2.30
CA GLU A 803 -16.80 29.81 2.49
C GLU A 803 -15.35 30.16 2.77
N GLU A 804 -14.75 30.98 1.89
CA GLU A 804 -13.35 31.40 2.06
C GLU A 804 -13.14 32.14 3.39
N GLY A 805 -12.07 31.76 4.09
CA GLY A 805 -11.71 32.37 5.39
C GLY A 805 -12.43 31.77 6.61
N LYS A 806 -13.48 31.00 6.43
CA LYS A 806 -14.14 30.30 7.51
C LYS A 806 -13.33 29.08 7.94
N LYS A 807 -13.05 28.95 9.23
CA LYS A 807 -12.16 27.92 9.77
C LYS A 807 -12.86 26.79 10.51
N GLU A 808 -14.13 26.95 10.84
CA GLU A 808 -14.88 25.97 11.62
C GLU A 808 -16.35 25.92 11.17
N TYR A 809 -16.90 24.72 11.11
CA TYR A 809 -18.28 24.45 10.76
C TYR A 809 -18.88 23.45 11.76
N HIS A 810 -20.02 23.77 12.32
CA HIS A 810 -20.81 22.84 13.13
C HIS A 810 -22.04 22.39 12.33
N VAL A 811 -22.06 21.11 11.98
CA VAL A 811 -23.04 20.54 11.06
C VAL A 811 -23.84 19.48 11.76
N THR A 812 -25.16 19.59 11.71
CA THR A 812 -26.08 18.53 12.11
C THR A 812 -26.88 18.06 10.91
N VAL A 813 -26.84 16.77 10.63
CA VAL A 813 -27.56 16.11 9.55
C VAL A 813 -28.59 15.20 10.14
N CYS A 814 -29.86 15.38 9.78
CA CYS A 814 -30.93 14.48 10.16
C CYS A 814 -31.34 13.63 8.97
N MET A 815 -31.17 12.32 9.09
CA MET A 815 -31.64 11.34 8.12
C MET A 815 -33.14 11.10 8.27
N GLY A 816 -33.85 10.70 7.18
CA GLY A 816 -35.26 10.37 7.17
C GLY A 816 -35.91 10.39 5.80
#